data_f19258b2723c7731367ed743f62b8c6d
#
_entry.id   f19258b2723c7731367ed743f62b8c6d
#
_cell.length_a   1.000
_cell.length_b   1.000
_cell.length_c   1.000
_cell.angle_alpha   90.00
_cell.angle_beta   90.00
_cell.angle_gamma   90.00
#
_symmetry.space_group_name_H-M   'P 1'
#
loop_
_entity.id
_entity.type
_entity.pdbx_description
1 polymer ?
#
loop_
_entity_poly.entity_id
_entity_poly.type
_entity_poly.pdbx_seq_one_letter_code
_entity_poly.pdbx_strand_id
1 'polypeptide(L)'
;MITQNSIPEVKEDFIGYALNERRIRLPQFRDLGPADLITLAKYLPTSSNTNAINSTGGNSGAITHAPAADGSAASMVTNGDTSDAAITTNSTAASIYSNSRSANDAAPMVAELHPLNKLKGEVGTFFYSMGVDTSGPTSIAIFLKEISEIITEKPQVWFGKKKTFNVARISFSTWNAFRRCDINVIVHIPGTIQNFIVDCNGESQNIEMRADHDLIWAETFVSGVVRSIMLMKENAEEGELQNLVETLILNPFTAGKIDDVPEMFIDLFPIIYHKGPSLGAPYYIANVTNTNNYLVETLVEIVKLTRSVNRAEIMLKNLATENPEAIIILIKIFLVCDLEIDAIKLTYDMLSQGEKTINTNNHMGYRSELLCLQAQFLIDKRQDYALGQNIAQEAVNCSPSEFRPWYILSKVYVKLNDIENALLILNSCPMSPLKEKYVLKRVAPLHSNNSLHLPLPIDVVLDEVTSLNPQDVQKEHRSADPMLVNLAASNLKSTFQLAYRLLTEIVQITGWENLLKYRSNIFVMEDEYQNSSSSLSKGVNEQEEQPLRAKRLCERWLDNLFMLLYEDLKVYTLWQTEQLYMDAQNNNHNKLTFEWELFGLCARRLGHFPEAAKAFQNGLSQRFSSRCARKLLEYCINERQRVKIFINSPNSHDMVPEMVSSRIRELDNSIIDLCVKICCWNHRWYTEFSISLLDSLSVVIQDMGLTKVSNEISSRYPETVLKLVQENLLDFFKNVCTNGCYDA
;
A
#
# COMPACT_ATOMS: atom_id res chain seq x y z
N MET A 1 -2.92 16.06 15.26
CA MET A 1 -3.43 17.35 14.73
C MET A 1 -2.73 17.68 13.42
N ILE A 2 -3.51 18.03 12.39
CA ILE A 2 -2.93 18.45 11.10
C ILE A 2 -2.28 19.82 11.31
N THR A 3 -0.97 19.94 11.05
CA THR A 3 -0.26 21.21 11.18
C THR A 3 -0.30 21.98 9.86
N GLN A 4 -0.12 23.29 9.88
CA GLN A 4 -0.13 24.15 8.69
C GLN A 4 0.86 23.72 7.59
N ASN A 5 1.94 23.03 7.95
CA ASN A 5 2.97 22.58 7.01
C ASN A 5 2.73 21.17 6.46
N SER A 6 1.69 20.48 6.93
CA SER A 6 1.40 19.08 6.58
C SER A 6 0.38 18.89 5.44
N ILE A 7 -0.05 19.96 4.75
CA ILE A 7 -1.02 19.87 3.67
C ILE A 7 -0.34 20.09 2.31
N PRO A 8 -0.30 19.07 1.45
CA PRO A 8 0.31 19.13 0.13
C PRO A 8 -0.64 19.73 -0.91
N GLU A 9 -0.68 21.04 -1.06
CA GLU A 9 -1.53 21.71 -2.06
C GLU A 9 -0.86 21.83 -3.42
N VAL A 10 -1.58 21.46 -4.49
CA VAL A 10 -1.21 21.68 -5.87
C VAL A 10 -2.15 22.71 -6.49
N LYS A 11 -1.60 23.73 -7.12
CA LYS A 11 -2.39 24.76 -7.80
C LYS A 11 -3.01 24.22 -9.08
N GLU A 12 -4.28 24.52 -9.32
CA GLU A 12 -4.97 24.30 -10.58
C GLU A 12 -5.07 25.61 -11.38
N ASP A 13 -4.78 25.54 -12.68
CA ASP A 13 -5.02 26.66 -13.59
C ASP A 13 -6.51 26.77 -13.95
N PHE A 14 -7.19 25.64 -14.04
CA PHE A 14 -8.62 25.50 -14.26
C PHE A 14 -9.29 24.82 -13.08
N ILE A 15 -10.19 25.50 -12.38
CA ILE A 15 -10.88 24.96 -11.21
C ILE A 15 -11.73 23.74 -11.59
N GLY A 16 -11.53 22.63 -10.91
CA GLY A 16 -12.21 21.36 -11.15
C GLY A 16 -11.51 20.45 -12.17
N TYR A 17 -10.30 20.81 -12.64
CA TYR A 17 -9.53 19.96 -13.54
C TYR A 17 -9.26 18.59 -12.90
N ALA A 18 -8.81 18.56 -11.67
CA ALA A 18 -8.50 17.32 -10.95
C ALA A 18 -9.73 16.42 -10.77
N LEU A 19 -10.91 17.01 -10.49
CA LEU A 19 -12.18 16.28 -10.42
C LEU A 19 -12.57 15.65 -11.75
N ASN A 20 -12.46 16.41 -12.84
CA ASN A 20 -12.75 15.90 -14.18
C ASN A 20 -11.79 14.79 -14.59
N GLU A 21 -10.50 14.96 -14.35
CA GLU A 21 -9.49 13.96 -14.66
C GLU A 21 -9.73 12.68 -13.85
N ARG A 22 -10.03 12.78 -12.55
CA ARG A 22 -10.41 11.65 -11.71
C ARG A 22 -11.63 10.92 -12.30
N ARG A 23 -12.69 11.63 -12.66
CA ARG A 23 -13.90 11.05 -13.22
C ARG A 23 -13.65 10.29 -14.52
N ILE A 24 -12.88 10.86 -15.44
CA ILE A 24 -12.52 10.23 -16.71
C ILE A 24 -11.76 8.92 -16.46
N ARG A 25 -10.96 8.86 -15.41
CA ARG A 25 -10.15 7.68 -15.08
C ARG A 25 -10.84 6.66 -14.19
N LEU A 26 -12.02 6.96 -13.61
CA LEU A 26 -12.75 6.01 -12.75
C LEU A 26 -12.92 4.60 -13.36
N PRO A 27 -13.23 4.44 -14.66
CA PRO A 27 -13.36 3.11 -15.25
C PRO A 27 -12.08 2.29 -15.28
N GLN A 28 -10.91 2.93 -15.16
CA GLN A 28 -9.60 2.28 -15.13
C GLN A 28 -9.27 1.69 -13.76
N PHE A 29 -9.92 2.19 -12.70
CA PHE A 29 -9.71 1.70 -11.36
C PHE A 29 -10.45 0.39 -11.16
N ARG A 30 -9.71 -0.60 -10.70
CA ARG A 30 -10.20 -1.91 -10.33
C ARG A 30 -9.93 -2.11 -8.83
N ASP A 31 -10.45 -3.14 -8.26
CA ASP A 31 -10.22 -3.49 -6.86
C ASP A 31 -10.49 -2.29 -5.90
N LEU A 32 -9.53 -1.84 -5.11
CA LEU A 32 -9.73 -0.84 -4.06
C LEU A 32 -9.92 0.61 -4.55
N GLY A 33 -9.58 0.91 -5.80
CA GLY A 33 -9.81 2.23 -6.41
C GLY A 33 -8.78 3.31 -6.04
N PRO A 34 -9.05 4.58 -6.41
CA PRO A 34 -8.13 5.71 -6.26
C PRO A 34 -8.10 6.26 -4.83
N ALA A 35 -7.06 7.05 -4.51
CA ALA A 35 -7.04 7.89 -3.32
C ALA A 35 -8.16 8.93 -3.34
N ASP A 36 -8.54 9.42 -2.16
CA ASP A 36 -9.55 10.46 -2.04
C ASP A 36 -8.99 11.79 -2.52
N LEU A 37 -9.81 12.62 -3.15
CA LEU A 37 -9.41 13.89 -3.71
C LEU A 37 -10.10 15.03 -2.99
N ILE A 38 -9.31 16.00 -2.54
CA ILE A 38 -9.78 17.27 -1.99
C ILE A 38 -9.51 18.36 -3.00
N THR A 39 -10.56 19.13 -3.37
CA THR A 39 -10.41 20.31 -4.21
C THR A 39 -10.98 21.52 -3.50
N LEU A 40 -10.36 22.67 -3.68
CA LEU A 40 -10.79 23.90 -3.04
C LEU A 40 -10.61 25.11 -3.95
N ALA A 41 -11.50 26.07 -3.80
CA ALA A 41 -11.45 27.37 -4.44
C ALA A 41 -11.06 28.43 -3.39
N LYS A 42 -9.89 29.04 -3.60
CA LYS A 42 -9.35 30.13 -2.75
C LYS A 42 -9.48 31.46 -3.48
N TYR A 43 -9.81 32.51 -2.75
CA TYR A 43 -9.85 33.85 -3.30
C TYR A 43 -9.16 34.86 -2.39
N LEU A 44 -8.60 35.91 -2.97
CA LEU A 44 -8.10 37.05 -2.21
C LEU A 44 -9.31 37.87 -1.75
N PRO A 45 -9.48 38.13 -0.45
CA PRO A 45 -10.49 39.04 0.01
C PRO A 45 -10.26 40.40 -0.66
N THR A 46 -11.22 40.89 -1.42
CA THR A 46 -11.24 42.27 -1.86
C THR A 46 -11.23 43.12 -0.62
N SER A 47 -10.23 43.99 -0.48
CA SER A 47 -10.20 44.98 0.59
C SER A 47 -11.44 45.87 0.42
N SER A 48 -12.57 45.44 0.98
CA SER A 48 -13.73 46.29 1.17
C SER A 48 -13.28 47.35 2.15
N ASN A 49 -13.32 48.59 1.70
CA ASN A 49 -13.08 49.79 2.44
C ASN A 49 -13.57 49.69 3.91
N THR A 50 -12.69 49.40 4.81
CA THR A 50 -12.91 49.61 6.26
C THR A 50 -12.70 51.08 6.65
N ASN A 51 -12.97 52.01 5.73
CA ASN A 51 -12.94 53.46 5.97
C ASN A 51 -14.33 54.13 5.93
N ALA A 52 -15.39 53.45 6.30
CA ALA A 52 -16.71 54.04 6.33
C ALA A 52 -17.44 53.82 7.66
N ILE A 53 -16.77 53.91 8.77
CA ILE A 53 -17.44 54.17 10.08
C ILE A 53 -16.46 55.01 10.89
N ASN A 54 -16.43 56.33 10.65
CA ASN A 54 -16.16 57.42 11.59
C ASN A 54 -16.07 58.74 10.82
N SER A 55 -17.22 59.30 10.48
CA SER A 55 -17.42 60.79 10.48
C SER A 55 -18.91 61.07 10.38
N THR A 56 -19.52 61.21 11.53
CA THR A 56 -20.73 62.00 11.69
C THR A 56 -20.39 63.46 11.50
N GLY A 57 -21.16 64.11 10.65
CA GLY A 57 -21.32 65.56 10.73
C GLY A 57 -21.13 66.34 9.45
N GLY A 58 -22.23 66.87 8.90
CA GLY A 58 -22.23 68.19 8.28
C GLY A 58 -22.43 68.27 6.74
N ASN A 59 -23.67 68.33 6.37
CA ASN A 59 -24.38 69.34 5.56
C ASN A 59 -23.86 69.79 4.15
N SER A 60 -24.85 69.75 3.23
CA SER A 60 -25.19 70.73 2.16
C SER A 60 -24.44 70.71 0.83
N GLY A 61 -25.15 70.38 -0.22
CA GLY A 61 -25.42 71.32 -1.31
C GLY A 61 -24.87 71.04 -2.68
N ALA A 62 -25.80 70.94 -3.64
CA ALA A 62 -25.75 71.34 -5.06
C ALA A 62 -25.14 70.34 -6.10
N ILE A 63 -25.98 69.66 -6.87
CA ILE A 63 -26.46 69.84 -8.24
C ILE A 63 -25.41 70.43 -9.22
N THR A 64 -25.03 69.69 -10.26
CA THR A 64 -25.26 70.06 -11.69
C THR A 64 -24.55 69.08 -12.65
N HIS A 65 -25.39 68.60 -13.58
CA HIS A 65 -25.21 68.36 -15.04
C HIS A 65 -24.00 67.66 -15.64
N ALA A 66 -24.38 66.59 -16.38
CA ALA A 66 -23.69 66.07 -17.56
C ALA A 66 -23.69 67.07 -18.74
N PRO A 67 -22.89 66.94 -19.78
CA PRO A 67 -23.34 66.13 -20.89
C PRO A 67 -22.26 65.34 -21.68
N ALA A 68 -22.83 64.50 -22.47
CA ALA A 68 -22.47 63.67 -23.56
C ALA A 68 -21.60 64.22 -24.69
N ALA A 69 -21.16 63.28 -25.49
CA ALA A 69 -21.02 63.20 -26.94
C ALA A 69 -19.60 62.98 -27.49
N ASP A 70 -19.53 61.92 -28.17
CA ASP A 70 -19.34 61.65 -29.60
C ASP A 70 -17.93 61.62 -30.17
N GLY A 71 -17.76 60.60 -30.99
CA GLY A 71 -17.10 60.73 -32.26
C GLY A 71 -16.05 59.69 -32.61
N SER A 72 -16.47 58.62 -33.24
CA SER A 72 -16.13 58.08 -34.58
C SER A 72 -14.64 57.91 -34.99
N ALA A 73 -14.29 56.74 -35.33
CA ALA A 73 -14.17 56.12 -36.65
C ALA A 73 -12.75 56.06 -37.32
N ALA A 74 -12.56 54.92 -37.91
CA ALA A 74 -11.85 54.61 -39.17
C ALA A 74 -10.34 54.27 -39.07
N SER A 75 -9.98 53.08 -39.34
CA SER A 75 -9.80 52.25 -40.55
C SER A 75 -8.38 52.29 -41.15
N MET A 76 -8.03 51.15 -41.68
CA MET A 76 -7.09 50.76 -42.74
C MET A 76 -5.75 50.16 -42.31
N VAL A 77 -5.63 48.82 -42.48
CA VAL A 77 -5.17 48.02 -43.64
C VAL A 77 -3.71 48.30 -44.02
N THR A 78 -2.86 47.33 -43.94
CA THR A 78 -2.13 46.70 -45.04
C THR A 78 -1.24 45.51 -44.59
N ASN A 79 -1.30 44.52 -45.41
CA ASN A 79 -0.58 43.30 -45.69
C ASN A 79 0.92 43.24 -45.44
N GLY A 80 1.39 42.04 -45.17
CA GLY A 80 2.78 41.60 -45.38
C GLY A 80 2.99 40.15 -44.96
N ASP A 81 2.95 39.26 -45.97
CA ASP A 81 3.35 37.86 -45.91
C ASP A 81 4.76 37.67 -45.35
N THR A 82 4.98 36.62 -44.56
CA THR A 82 5.98 35.59 -44.87
C THR A 82 5.84 34.39 -43.92
N SER A 83 5.87 33.25 -44.55
CA SER A 83 5.92 31.87 -44.03
C SER A 83 6.95 31.61 -42.94
N ASP A 84 6.57 30.84 -41.88
CA ASP A 84 7.32 29.64 -41.56
C ASP A 84 6.57 28.72 -40.59
N ALA A 85 6.82 27.44 -40.76
CA ALA A 85 6.12 26.30 -40.23
C ALA A 85 6.10 26.23 -38.71
N ALA A 86 4.92 26.17 -38.10
CA ALA A 86 4.74 25.80 -36.73
C ALA A 86 3.98 24.46 -36.66
N ILE A 87 4.63 23.52 -36.03
CA ILE A 87 4.15 22.20 -35.68
C ILE A 87 2.88 22.31 -34.83
N THR A 88 1.78 21.91 -35.42
CA THR A 88 0.48 21.74 -34.75
C THR A 88 0.56 20.59 -33.75
N THR A 89 0.66 20.90 -32.47
CA THR A 89 0.28 19.99 -31.42
C THR A 89 -1.20 20.17 -31.11
N ASN A 90 -1.92 19.12 -31.37
CA ASN A 90 -3.36 18.98 -31.32
C ASN A 90 -4.00 19.44 -30.02
N SER A 91 -4.79 20.48 -30.08
CA SER A 91 -5.83 20.85 -29.14
C SER A 91 -7.14 20.06 -29.42
N THR A 92 -7.09 18.74 -29.42
CA THR A 92 -8.28 17.90 -29.66
C THR A 92 -9.13 17.63 -28.42
N ALA A 93 -8.73 18.12 -27.26
CA ALA A 93 -9.52 17.94 -26.02
C ALA A 93 -10.65 18.98 -25.83
N ALA A 94 -10.61 20.10 -26.55
CA ALA A 94 -11.62 21.17 -26.37
C ALA A 94 -12.85 21.03 -27.28
N SER A 95 -12.82 20.22 -28.33
CA SER A 95 -13.91 20.13 -29.33
C SER A 95 -14.91 18.99 -29.05
N ILE A 96 -14.65 18.09 -28.10
CA ILE A 96 -15.56 16.98 -27.77
C ILE A 96 -16.73 17.43 -26.87
N TYR A 97 -16.63 18.61 -26.26
CA TYR A 97 -17.63 19.11 -25.30
C TYR A 97 -18.80 19.88 -25.92
N SER A 98 -18.83 20.10 -27.23
CA SER A 98 -19.85 20.94 -27.84
C SER A 98 -21.08 20.20 -28.39
N ASN A 99 -21.16 18.87 -28.32
CA ASN A 99 -22.22 18.12 -29.00
C ASN A 99 -22.95 17.03 -28.16
N SER A 100 -23.02 17.11 -26.86
CA SER A 100 -23.92 16.22 -26.08
C SER A 100 -25.01 17.03 -25.37
N ARG A 101 -26.21 17.00 -25.93
CA ARG A 101 -27.44 17.61 -25.40
C ARG A 101 -28.06 16.82 -24.25
N SER A 102 -27.33 16.39 -23.26
CA SER A 102 -27.91 15.83 -22.04
C SER A 102 -27.06 16.11 -20.79
N ALA A 103 -26.30 17.18 -20.81
CA ALA A 103 -25.40 17.53 -19.71
C ALA A 103 -26.03 18.40 -18.62
N ASN A 104 -27.36 18.67 -18.68
CA ASN A 104 -27.95 19.64 -17.79
C ASN A 104 -28.29 19.12 -16.39
N ASP A 105 -28.37 17.81 -16.16
CA ASP A 105 -28.75 17.26 -14.85
C ASP A 105 -27.54 16.69 -14.06
N ALA A 106 -26.44 16.40 -14.70
CA ALA A 106 -25.18 15.97 -14.03
C ALA A 106 -24.32 17.14 -13.53
N ALA A 107 -24.83 18.32 -13.65
CA ALA A 107 -24.03 19.52 -13.82
C ALA A 107 -23.82 20.44 -12.60
N PRO A 108 -24.44 20.31 -11.41
CA PRO A 108 -24.19 21.34 -10.40
C PRO A 108 -22.74 21.39 -9.96
N MET A 109 -22.05 20.27 -9.86
CA MET A 109 -20.64 20.25 -9.47
C MET A 109 -19.69 20.80 -10.54
N VAL A 110 -19.90 20.43 -11.80
CA VAL A 110 -19.02 20.88 -12.89
C VAL A 110 -19.35 22.32 -13.33
N ALA A 111 -20.64 22.70 -13.32
CA ALA A 111 -21.06 24.07 -13.64
C ALA A 111 -20.61 25.08 -12.59
N GLU A 112 -20.60 24.71 -11.30
CA GLU A 112 -20.11 25.57 -10.22
C GLU A 112 -18.58 25.76 -10.25
N LEU A 113 -17.84 24.83 -10.86
CA LEU A 113 -16.39 24.88 -11.05
C LEU A 113 -16.00 25.53 -12.39
N HIS A 114 -16.96 25.98 -13.19
CA HIS A 114 -16.70 26.55 -14.49
C HIS A 114 -15.96 27.91 -14.40
N PRO A 115 -15.00 28.20 -15.29
CA PRO A 115 -14.20 29.43 -15.24
C PRO A 115 -15.00 30.72 -15.33
N LEU A 116 -16.21 30.68 -15.90
CA LEU A 116 -17.09 31.85 -16.03
C LEU A 116 -17.62 32.37 -14.67
N ASN A 117 -17.63 31.54 -13.65
CA ASN A 117 -18.06 31.92 -12.29
C ASN A 117 -16.89 32.24 -11.37
N LYS A 118 -15.69 32.35 -11.92
CA LYS A 118 -14.47 32.61 -11.16
C LYS A 118 -14.48 34.00 -10.56
N LEU A 119 -14.35 34.10 -9.26
CA LEU A 119 -14.17 35.36 -8.55
C LEU A 119 -12.83 36.00 -8.94
N LYS A 120 -12.75 37.32 -8.97
CA LYS A 120 -11.49 38.00 -9.26
C LYS A 120 -10.40 37.58 -8.26
N GLY A 121 -9.33 36.98 -8.78
CA GLY A 121 -8.22 36.47 -7.94
C GLY A 121 -8.48 35.09 -7.33
N GLU A 122 -9.48 34.35 -7.78
CA GLU A 122 -9.75 32.99 -7.37
C GLU A 122 -8.68 32.04 -7.91
N VAL A 123 -8.21 31.11 -7.03
CA VAL A 123 -7.23 30.08 -7.34
C VAL A 123 -7.80 28.73 -6.95
N GLY A 124 -7.81 27.79 -7.89
CA GLY A 124 -8.11 26.39 -7.62
C GLY A 124 -6.89 25.65 -7.09
N THR A 125 -7.08 24.85 -6.07
CA THR A 125 -6.04 23.95 -5.58
C THR A 125 -6.63 22.59 -5.23
N PHE A 126 -5.79 21.57 -5.21
CA PHE A 126 -6.19 20.22 -4.86
C PHE A 126 -5.06 19.45 -4.20
N PHE A 127 -5.39 18.36 -3.53
CA PHE A 127 -4.47 17.33 -3.08
C PHE A 127 -5.21 16.02 -2.85
N TYR A 128 -4.46 14.93 -2.82
CA TYR A 128 -5.01 13.63 -2.48
C TYR A 128 -4.94 13.38 -0.97
N SER A 129 -5.87 12.60 -0.45
CA SER A 129 -5.86 12.18 0.95
C SER A 129 -6.27 10.72 1.11
N MET A 130 -5.94 10.14 2.24
CA MET A 130 -6.41 8.83 2.71
C MET A 130 -6.52 8.86 4.23
N GLY A 131 -7.35 7.98 4.78
CA GLY A 131 -7.51 7.86 6.22
C GLY A 131 -8.46 8.88 6.85
N VAL A 132 -9.21 9.65 6.05
CA VAL A 132 -10.24 10.56 6.54
C VAL A 132 -11.43 9.74 7.03
N ASP A 133 -12.07 10.21 8.10
CA ASP A 133 -13.34 9.64 8.57
C ASP A 133 -14.46 9.90 7.57
N THR A 134 -14.91 8.84 6.91
CA THR A 134 -15.96 8.85 5.89
C THR A 134 -17.27 8.21 6.37
N SER A 135 -17.50 8.18 7.69
CA SER A 135 -18.71 7.61 8.30
C SER A 135 -19.98 8.36 7.96
N GLY A 136 -19.88 9.64 7.58
CA GLY A 136 -21.02 10.45 7.22
C GLY A 136 -20.63 11.83 6.65
N PRO A 137 -21.59 12.56 6.08
CA PRO A 137 -21.34 13.87 5.48
C PRO A 137 -20.90 14.91 6.52
N THR A 138 -21.35 14.78 7.76
CA THR A 138 -20.97 15.69 8.85
C THR A 138 -19.53 15.52 9.26
N SER A 139 -19.02 14.28 9.39
CA SER A 139 -17.62 14.00 9.72
C SER A 139 -16.70 14.56 8.65
N ILE A 140 -17.02 14.31 7.38
CA ILE A 140 -16.29 14.86 6.24
C ILE A 140 -16.30 16.39 6.26
N ALA A 141 -17.46 17.00 6.51
CA ALA A 141 -17.58 18.46 6.53
C ALA A 141 -16.78 19.10 7.67
N ILE A 142 -16.72 18.48 8.84
CA ILE A 142 -15.87 18.95 9.96
C ILE A 142 -14.40 18.92 9.54
N PHE A 143 -13.93 17.82 8.97
CA PHE A 143 -12.57 17.69 8.48
C PHE A 143 -12.25 18.75 7.40
N LEU A 144 -13.15 18.94 6.43
CA LEU A 144 -12.96 19.94 5.38
C LEU A 144 -12.93 21.37 5.93
N LYS A 145 -13.71 21.65 6.97
CA LYS A 145 -13.68 22.95 7.64
C LYS A 145 -12.34 23.17 8.33
N GLU A 146 -11.83 22.22 9.08
CA GLU A 146 -10.49 22.28 9.70
C GLU A 146 -9.40 22.54 8.65
N ILE A 147 -9.42 21.81 7.54
CA ILE A 147 -8.50 22.03 6.41
C ILE A 147 -8.62 23.44 5.85
N SER A 148 -9.83 23.95 5.67
CA SER A 148 -10.06 25.30 5.14
C SER A 148 -9.53 26.38 6.07
N GLU A 149 -9.65 26.19 7.38
CA GLU A 149 -9.11 27.11 8.42
C GLU A 149 -7.58 27.13 8.36
N ILE A 150 -6.94 25.96 8.36
CA ILE A 150 -5.48 25.81 8.27
C ILE A 150 -4.94 26.47 6.99
N ILE A 151 -5.59 26.27 5.84
CA ILE A 151 -5.18 26.86 4.57
C ILE A 151 -5.39 28.39 4.57
N THR A 152 -6.44 28.87 5.19
CA THR A 152 -6.72 30.31 5.30
C THR A 152 -5.68 31.03 6.19
N GLU A 153 -5.26 30.40 7.28
CA GLU A 153 -4.24 30.94 8.18
C GLU A 153 -2.84 30.94 7.59
N LYS A 154 -2.56 30.10 6.58
CA LYS A 154 -1.25 29.96 5.95
C LYS A 154 -0.90 31.19 5.11
N PRO A 155 0.03 32.06 5.52
CA PRO A 155 0.41 33.20 4.73
C PRO A 155 1.20 32.75 3.50
N GLN A 156 0.71 33.09 2.31
CA GLN A 156 1.44 32.81 1.07
C GLN A 156 2.31 34.03 0.73
N VAL A 157 3.60 33.76 0.52
CA VAL A 157 4.56 34.80 0.13
C VAL A 157 4.53 34.92 -1.40
N TRP A 158 4.00 36.02 -1.89
CA TRP A 158 4.09 36.38 -3.31
C TRP A 158 4.84 37.72 -3.42
N PHE A 159 6.03 37.73 -4.01
CA PHE A 159 6.85 38.94 -4.20
C PHE A 159 7.00 39.79 -2.91
N GLY A 160 7.36 39.15 -1.81
CA GLY A 160 7.66 39.83 -0.55
C GLY A 160 6.45 40.36 0.25
N LYS A 161 5.22 40.23 -0.24
CA LYS A 161 4.00 40.57 0.49
C LYS A 161 3.27 39.29 0.92
N LYS A 162 3.03 39.15 2.21
CA LYS A 162 2.17 38.08 2.74
C LYS A 162 0.73 38.35 2.32
N LYS A 163 0.12 37.42 1.57
CA LYS A 163 -1.28 37.48 1.20
C LYS A 163 -1.99 36.29 1.84
N THR A 164 -3.11 36.55 2.51
CA THR A 164 -4.00 35.54 3.04
C THR A 164 -5.15 35.29 2.05
N PHE A 165 -5.41 34.05 1.75
CA PHE A 165 -6.54 33.65 0.89
C PHE A 165 -7.65 33.10 1.78
N ASN A 166 -8.90 33.42 1.43
CA ASN A 166 -10.05 32.76 2.03
C ASN A 166 -10.50 31.61 1.14
N VAL A 167 -10.96 30.52 1.75
CA VAL A 167 -11.58 29.39 1.06
C VAL A 167 -13.07 29.64 0.93
N ALA A 168 -13.60 29.67 -0.29
CA ALA A 168 -15.04 29.85 -0.54
C ALA A 168 -15.79 28.52 -0.56
N ARG A 169 -15.16 27.51 -1.11
CA ARG A 169 -15.73 26.18 -1.30
C ARG A 169 -14.64 25.13 -1.25
N ILE A 170 -14.94 24.02 -0.61
CA ILE A 170 -14.07 22.84 -0.54
C ILE A 170 -14.92 21.61 -0.82
N SER A 171 -14.39 20.68 -1.60
CA SER A 171 -15.06 19.42 -1.90
C SER A 171 -14.15 18.22 -1.63
N PHE A 172 -14.77 17.13 -1.25
CA PHE A 172 -14.14 15.86 -0.98
C PHE A 172 -14.76 14.78 -1.86
N SER A 173 -13.95 14.06 -2.60
CA SER A 173 -14.37 12.96 -3.46
C SER A 173 -13.74 11.67 -2.95
N THR A 174 -14.52 10.76 -2.38
CA THR A 174 -14.09 9.48 -1.86
C THR A 174 -14.66 8.33 -2.67
N TRP A 175 -13.89 7.26 -2.81
CA TRP A 175 -14.29 6.09 -3.59
C TRP A 175 -15.00 5.05 -2.72
N ASN A 176 -16.22 4.70 -3.09
CA ASN A 176 -16.92 3.53 -2.54
C ASN A 176 -16.58 2.29 -3.39
N ALA A 177 -15.67 1.46 -2.89
CA ALA A 177 -15.17 0.30 -3.63
C ALA A 177 -16.23 -0.81 -3.80
N PHE A 178 -17.23 -0.87 -2.90
CA PHE A 178 -18.32 -1.85 -3.00
C PHE A 178 -19.27 -1.55 -4.17
N ARG A 179 -19.53 -0.27 -4.42
CA ARG A 179 -20.41 0.18 -5.50
C ARG A 179 -19.67 0.63 -6.74
N ARG A 180 -18.35 0.79 -6.66
CA ARG A 180 -17.48 1.31 -7.73
C ARG A 180 -17.98 2.68 -8.22
N CYS A 181 -18.27 3.55 -7.28
CA CYS A 181 -18.74 4.92 -7.53
C CYS A 181 -18.01 5.90 -6.63
N ASP A 182 -18.07 7.17 -6.98
CA ASP A 182 -17.50 8.25 -6.20
C ASP A 182 -18.60 8.89 -5.31
N ILE A 183 -18.27 9.13 -4.05
CA ILE A 183 -19.08 9.87 -3.10
C ILE A 183 -18.48 11.26 -2.98
N ASN A 184 -19.25 12.27 -3.29
CA ASN A 184 -18.82 13.66 -3.28
C ASN A 184 -19.54 14.45 -2.19
N VAL A 185 -18.76 15.14 -1.36
CA VAL A 185 -19.24 16.06 -0.35
C VAL A 185 -18.69 17.44 -0.64
N ILE A 186 -19.57 18.43 -0.79
CA ILE A 186 -19.22 19.82 -1.06
C ILE A 186 -19.61 20.66 0.16
N VAL A 187 -18.68 21.44 0.65
CA VAL A 187 -18.89 22.39 1.72
C VAL A 187 -18.69 23.80 1.18
N HIS A 188 -19.74 24.59 1.21
CA HIS A 188 -19.71 26.03 0.95
C HIS A 188 -19.43 26.76 2.26
N ILE A 189 -18.44 27.61 2.30
CA ILE A 189 -18.08 28.33 3.52
C ILE A 189 -18.75 29.71 3.49
N PRO A 190 -19.58 30.04 4.49
CA PRO A 190 -19.59 29.52 5.87
C PRO A 190 -20.54 28.36 6.21
N GLY A 191 -21.31 27.72 5.28
CA GLY A 191 -22.08 26.70 5.92
C GLY A 191 -23.08 25.79 5.22
N THR A 192 -23.15 25.60 3.93
CA THR A 192 -24.01 24.55 3.34
C THR A 192 -23.22 23.31 2.94
N ILE A 193 -23.78 22.13 3.23
CA ILE A 193 -23.20 20.83 2.89
C ILE A 193 -24.10 20.19 1.82
N GLN A 194 -23.51 19.69 0.78
CA GLN A 194 -24.18 18.92 -0.27
C GLN A 194 -23.46 17.59 -0.46
N ASN A 195 -24.19 16.51 -0.64
CA ASN A 195 -23.64 15.17 -0.81
C ASN A 195 -24.28 14.45 -2.00
N PHE A 196 -23.44 13.84 -2.82
CA PHE A 196 -23.83 13.18 -4.06
C PHE A 196 -23.10 11.85 -4.23
N ILE A 197 -23.80 10.85 -4.76
CA ILE A 197 -23.20 9.68 -5.36
C ILE A 197 -23.02 9.95 -6.85
N VAL A 198 -21.83 9.69 -7.38
CA VAL A 198 -21.52 9.89 -8.80
C VAL A 198 -21.03 8.57 -9.36
N ASP A 199 -21.74 8.04 -10.35
CA ASP A 199 -21.39 6.79 -11.00
C ASP A 199 -20.24 6.96 -12.02
N CYS A 200 -19.81 5.86 -12.63
CA CYS A 200 -18.76 5.86 -13.65
C CYS A 200 -19.16 6.66 -14.92
N ASN A 201 -20.45 6.83 -15.19
CA ASN A 201 -20.96 7.62 -16.31
C ASN A 201 -21.00 9.12 -16.00
N GLY A 202 -20.85 9.48 -14.71
CA GLY A 202 -20.90 10.86 -14.24
C GLY A 202 -22.31 11.33 -13.90
N GLU A 203 -23.28 10.43 -13.80
CA GLU A 203 -24.61 10.74 -13.28
C GLU A 203 -24.52 10.97 -11.77
N SER A 204 -25.06 12.08 -11.29
CA SER A 204 -25.06 12.46 -9.89
C SER A 204 -26.44 12.35 -9.28
N GLN A 205 -26.54 11.73 -8.10
CA GLN A 205 -27.77 11.63 -7.33
C GLN A 205 -27.52 12.07 -5.90
N ASN A 206 -28.45 12.83 -5.32
CA ASN A 206 -28.36 13.23 -3.93
C ASN A 206 -28.55 12.00 -3.02
N ILE A 207 -27.62 11.80 -2.09
CA ILE A 207 -27.62 10.64 -1.19
C ILE A 207 -28.77 10.72 -0.19
N GLU A 208 -29.09 11.90 0.33
CA GLU A 208 -30.16 12.09 1.32
C GLU A 208 -31.55 11.68 0.80
N MET A 209 -31.76 11.72 -0.51
CA MET A 209 -33.03 11.31 -1.13
C MET A 209 -33.16 9.80 -1.33
N ARG A 210 -32.15 9.04 -1.01
CA ARG A 210 -32.11 7.58 -1.22
C ARG A 210 -32.59 6.82 0.02
N ALA A 211 -33.32 5.75 -0.20
CA ALA A 211 -33.76 4.87 0.88
C ALA A 211 -32.62 4.06 1.53
N ASP A 212 -31.49 3.90 0.81
CA ASP A 212 -30.32 3.15 1.26
C ASP A 212 -29.17 4.07 1.71
N HIS A 213 -29.45 5.31 2.10
CA HIS A 213 -28.44 6.31 2.46
C HIS A 213 -27.52 5.84 3.60
N ASP A 214 -28.06 5.20 4.66
CA ASP A 214 -27.28 4.70 5.79
C ASP A 214 -26.31 3.59 5.35
N LEU A 215 -26.78 2.70 4.47
CA LEU A 215 -25.94 1.65 3.92
C LEU A 215 -24.82 2.21 3.02
N ILE A 216 -25.10 3.28 2.25
CA ILE A 216 -24.08 3.95 1.44
C ILE A 216 -22.95 4.49 2.33
N TRP A 217 -23.30 5.15 3.44
CA TRP A 217 -22.30 5.69 4.36
C TRP A 217 -21.53 4.60 5.10
N ALA A 218 -22.20 3.53 5.54
CA ALA A 218 -21.54 2.36 6.12
C ALA A 218 -20.52 1.72 5.15
N GLU A 219 -20.93 1.52 3.90
CA GLU A 219 -20.03 1.02 2.85
C GLU A 219 -18.86 1.96 2.57
N THR A 220 -19.12 3.28 2.55
CA THR A 220 -18.10 4.30 2.27
C THR A 220 -17.07 4.35 3.40
N PHE A 221 -17.51 4.27 4.65
CA PHE A 221 -16.63 4.19 5.82
C PHE A 221 -15.75 2.94 5.76
N VAL A 222 -16.36 1.77 5.61
CA VAL A 222 -15.58 0.51 5.54
C VAL A 222 -14.64 0.51 4.34
N SER A 223 -15.08 1.02 3.17
CA SER A 223 -14.22 1.20 2.00
C SER A 223 -13.02 2.10 2.29
N GLY A 224 -13.24 3.22 2.98
CA GLY A 224 -12.17 4.15 3.38
C GLY A 224 -11.12 3.49 4.27
N VAL A 225 -11.56 2.74 5.29
CA VAL A 225 -10.66 2.00 6.20
C VAL A 225 -9.89 0.91 5.47
N VAL A 226 -10.59 0.07 4.67
CA VAL A 226 -9.94 -1.01 3.88
C VAL A 226 -8.88 -0.43 2.94
N ARG A 227 -9.21 0.65 2.23
CA ARG A 227 -8.28 1.29 1.29
C ARG A 227 -7.05 1.85 2.02
N SER A 228 -7.25 2.51 3.15
CA SER A 228 -6.14 3.07 3.94
C SER A 228 -5.19 2.00 4.45
N ILE A 229 -5.72 0.87 4.94
CA ILE A 229 -4.91 -0.22 5.48
C ILE A 229 -4.24 -1.02 4.35
N MET A 230 -5.02 -1.52 3.38
CA MET A 230 -4.51 -2.45 2.37
C MET A 230 -3.58 -1.78 1.36
N LEU A 231 -3.90 -0.59 0.86
CA LEU A 231 -3.03 0.12 -0.08
C LEU A 231 -1.70 0.53 0.59
N MET A 232 -1.73 0.91 1.86
CA MET A 232 -0.52 1.24 2.60
C MET A 232 0.34 0.02 2.90
N LYS A 233 -0.28 -1.13 3.23
CA LYS A 233 0.41 -2.39 3.43
C LYS A 233 1.12 -2.85 2.15
N GLU A 234 0.43 -2.86 1.03
CA GLU A 234 0.98 -3.25 -0.26
C GLU A 234 2.11 -2.32 -0.74
N ASN A 235 1.92 -1.00 -0.61
CA ASN A 235 2.95 -0.03 -1.00
C ASN A 235 4.20 -0.10 -0.10
N ALA A 236 4.03 -0.42 1.18
CA ALA A 236 5.15 -0.62 2.10
C ALA A 236 5.99 -1.85 1.73
N GLU A 237 5.34 -2.94 1.33
CA GLU A 237 6.01 -4.15 0.86
C GLU A 237 6.84 -3.91 -0.40
N GLU A 238 6.34 -3.10 -1.32
CA GLU A 238 7.04 -2.75 -2.56
C GLU A 238 8.08 -1.64 -2.42
N GLY A 239 8.09 -0.94 -1.29
CA GLY A 239 8.97 0.21 -1.07
C GLY A 239 8.61 1.45 -1.89
N GLU A 240 7.40 1.49 -2.45
CA GLU A 240 6.92 2.54 -3.36
C GLU A 240 6.19 3.71 -2.68
N LEU A 241 6.28 3.85 -1.35
CA LEU A 241 5.71 5.01 -0.65
C LEU A 241 6.19 6.36 -1.20
N GLN A 242 7.34 6.37 -1.86
CA GLN A 242 7.87 7.56 -2.53
C GLN A 242 7.01 8.03 -3.72
N ASN A 243 6.14 7.17 -4.25
CA ASN A 243 5.25 7.51 -5.36
C ASN A 243 3.95 8.19 -4.91
N LEU A 244 3.71 8.27 -3.60
CA LEU A 244 2.56 8.95 -3.01
C LEU A 244 2.82 10.44 -2.74
N VAL A 245 3.58 11.08 -3.62
CA VAL A 245 3.86 12.52 -3.52
C VAL A 245 2.55 13.29 -3.60
N GLU A 246 2.37 14.24 -2.67
CA GLU A 246 1.19 15.10 -2.57
C GLU A 246 -0.11 14.38 -2.16
N THR A 247 0.03 13.23 -1.54
CA THR A 247 -1.07 12.56 -0.86
C THR A 247 -0.90 12.72 0.65
N LEU A 248 -1.89 13.31 1.30
CA LEU A 248 -1.97 13.36 2.76
C LEU A 248 -2.51 12.04 3.27
N ILE A 249 -1.71 11.29 4.01
CA ILE A 249 -2.09 9.98 4.56
C ILE A 249 -2.23 10.09 6.06
N LEU A 250 -3.47 10.08 6.52
CA LEU A 250 -3.81 10.16 7.93
C LEU A 250 -4.02 8.77 8.53
N ASN A 251 -3.87 8.68 9.84
CA ASN A 251 -4.21 7.48 10.57
C ASN A 251 -5.74 7.31 10.62
N PRO A 252 -6.32 6.28 9.98
CA PRO A 252 -7.78 6.10 9.93
C PRO A 252 -8.39 5.84 11.32
N PHE A 253 -7.59 5.43 12.30
CA PHE A 253 -8.05 5.17 13.67
C PHE A 253 -8.12 6.42 14.55
N THR A 254 -7.45 7.51 14.18
CA THR A 254 -7.34 8.73 14.99
C THR A 254 -7.78 10.00 14.26
N ALA A 255 -8.02 9.94 12.95
CA ALA A 255 -8.30 11.11 12.13
C ALA A 255 -9.73 11.69 12.31
N GLY A 256 -10.63 10.97 12.98
CA GLY A 256 -12.01 11.40 13.23
C GLY A 256 -12.28 11.74 14.70
N LYS A 257 -13.50 12.18 14.97
CA LYS A 257 -14.03 12.31 16.35
C LYS A 257 -14.55 10.98 16.89
N ILE A 258 -14.49 9.92 16.09
CA ILE A 258 -14.89 8.57 16.49
C ILE A 258 -13.67 7.95 17.16
N ASP A 259 -13.71 7.86 18.48
CA ASP A 259 -12.63 7.27 19.27
C ASP A 259 -12.52 5.75 19.04
N ASP A 260 -13.58 5.14 18.44
CA ASP A 260 -13.74 3.69 18.34
C ASP A 260 -13.91 3.20 16.88
N VAL A 261 -13.08 3.70 15.95
CA VAL A 261 -13.09 3.26 14.53
C VAL A 261 -12.95 1.74 14.38
N PRO A 262 -12.06 1.06 15.12
CA PRO A 262 -11.95 -0.40 15.05
C PRO A 262 -13.24 -1.11 15.47
N GLU A 263 -13.91 -0.62 16.52
CA GLU A 263 -15.14 -1.20 17.02
C GLU A 263 -16.29 -1.02 16.00
N MET A 264 -16.41 0.19 15.46
CA MET A 264 -17.40 0.48 14.42
C MET A 264 -17.17 -0.38 13.17
N PHE A 265 -15.90 -0.62 12.79
CA PHE A 265 -15.58 -1.50 11.67
C PHE A 265 -16.05 -2.94 11.93
N ILE A 266 -15.81 -3.47 13.14
CA ILE A 266 -16.22 -4.81 13.54
C ILE A 266 -17.75 -4.93 13.54
N ASP A 267 -18.46 -3.91 14.03
CA ASP A 267 -19.93 -3.89 14.09
C ASP A 267 -20.60 -3.82 12.70
N LEU A 268 -19.96 -3.12 11.75
CA LEU A 268 -20.46 -3.01 10.38
C LEU A 268 -20.08 -4.22 9.50
N PHE A 269 -19.09 -5.01 9.91
CA PHE A 269 -18.61 -6.14 9.14
C PHE A 269 -19.71 -7.15 8.74
N PRO A 270 -20.62 -7.60 9.64
CA PRO A 270 -21.69 -8.53 9.27
C PRO A 270 -22.63 -7.99 8.20
N ILE A 271 -22.94 -6.69 8.24
CA ILE A 271 -23.83 -6.03 7.29
C ILE A 271 -23.25 -6.04 5.86
N ILE A 272 -21.93 -5.92 5.77
CA ILE A 272 -21.22 -5.79 4.48
C ILE A 272 -20.60 -7.11 4.04
N TYR A 273 -20.60 -8.15 4.87
CA TYR A 273 -19.92 -9.44 4.66
C TYR A 273 -20.07 -10.00 3.24
N HIS A 274 -21.31 -10.09 2.74
CA HIS A 274 -21.59 -10.64 1.40
C HIS A 274 -21.07 -9.76 0.24
N LYS A 275 -20.74 -8.50 0.50
CA LYS A 275 -20.15 -7.59 -0.48
C LYS A 275 -18.62 -7.62 -0.50
N GLY A 276 -18.01 -8.31 0.47
CA GLY A 276 -16.57 -8.43 0.59
C GLY A 276 -15.84 -8.83 -0.72
N PRO A 277 -16.33 -9.84 -1.47
CA PRO A 277 -15.71 -10.24 -2.72
C PRO A 277 -15.62 -9.16 -3.80
N SER A 278 -16.46 -8.13 -3.75
CA SER A 278 -16.42 -7.00 -4.69
C SER A 278 -15.18 -6.11 -4.53
N LEU A 279 -14.53 -6.16 -3.36
CA LEU A 279 -13.28 -5.45 -3.10
C LEU A 279 -12.05 -6.10 -3.75
N GLY A 280 -12.18 -7.35 -4.24
CA GLY A 280 -11.05 -8.13 -4.70
C GLY A 280 -10.27 -8.80 -3.56
N ALA A 281 -9.14 -9.39 -3.91
CA ALA A 281 -8.26 -10.11 -3.01
C ALA A 281 -6.79 -9.94 -3.44
N PRO A 282 -5.82 -10.32 -2.57
CA PRO A 282 -4.41 -10.37 -2.94
C PRO A 282 -4.16 -11.18 -4.21
N TYR A 283 -3.16 -10.78 -4.99
CA TYR A 283 -2.91 -11.31 -6.35
C TYR A 283 -2.68 -12.82 -6.44
N TYR A 284 -2.26 -13.46 -5.36
CA TYR A 284 -2.04 -14.91 -5.32
C TYR A 284 -3.34 -15.71 -5.13
N ILE A 285 -4.46 -15.05 -4.91
CA ILE A 285 -5.79 -15.66 -4.79
C ILE A 285 -6.49 -15.56 -6.14
N ALA A 286 -6.74 -16.70 -6.79
CA ALA A 286 -7.41 -16.73 -8.09
C ALA A 286 -8.91 -16.52 -7.95
N ASN A 287 -9.56 -17.22 -7.00
CA ASN A 287 -10.99 -17.16 -6.75
C ASN A 287 -11.28 -16.39 -5.48
N VAL A 288 -11.87 -15.22 -5.61
CA VAL A 288 -12.27 -14.37 -4.49
C VAL A 288 -13.54 -14.93 -3.86
N THR A 289 -13.48 -15.21 -2.56
CA THR A 289 -14.59 -15.76 -1.76
C THR A 289 -14.95 -14.83 -0.60
N ASN A 290 -16.02 -15.16 0.12
CA ASN A 290 -16.39 -14.43 1.34
C ASN A 290 -15.34 -14.52 2.44
N THR A 291 -14.51 -15.56 2.43
CA THR A 291 -13.46 -15.78 3.44
C THR A 291 -12.08 -15.32 3.00
N ASN A 292 -11.89 -15.02 1.70
CA ASN A 292 -10.63 -14.59 1.10
C ASN A 292 -10.83 -13.33 0.25
N ASN A 293 -10.81 -12.17 0.87
CA ASN A 293 -10.93 -10.88 0.21
C ASN A 293 -10.31 -9.78 1.07
N TYR A 294 -10.17 -8.58 0.53
CA TYR A 294 -9.55 -7.45 1.25
C TYR A 294 -10.32 -7.01 2.50
N LEU A 295 -11.64 -7.21 2.57
CA LEU A 295 -12.42 -6.91 3.77
C LEU A 295 -11.99 -7.80 4.93
N VAL A 296 -11.81 -9.11 4.67
CA VAL A 296 -11.35 -10.09 5.67
C VAL A 296 -9.90 -9.82 6.08
N GLU A 297 -9.01 -9.54 5.13
CA GLU A 297 -7.61 -9.20 5.44
C GLU A 297 -7.53 -7.96 6.34
N THR A 298 -8.37 -6.95 6.06
CA THR A 298 -8.45 -5.74 6.90
C THR A 298 -8.96 -6.05 8.30
N LEU A 299 -9.98 -6.89 8.45
CA LEU A 299 -10.49 -7.31 9.76
C LEU A 299 -9.39 -8.01 10.57
N VAL A 300 -8.65 -8.94 9.95
CA VAL A 300 -7.56 -9.65 10.60
C VAL A 300 -6.47 -8.68 11.08
N GLU A 301 -6.09 -7.70 10.26
CA GLU A 301 -5.08 -6.69 10.65
C GLU A 301 -5.59 -5.77 11.78
N ILE A 302 -6.84 -5.32 11.73
CA ILE A 302 -7.44 -4.50 12.79
C ILE A 302 -7.44 -5.27 14.11
N VAL A 303 -7.95 -6.50 14.10
CA VAL A 303 -8.03 -7.33 15.33
C VAL A 303 -6.64 -7.64 15.88
N LYS A 304 -5.66 -7.90 15.00
CA LYS A 304 -4.27 -8.12 15.40
C LYS A 304 -3.67 -6.89 16.09
N LEU A 305 -3.84 -5.70 15.50
CA LEU A 305 -3.31 -4.44 16.04
C LEU A 305 -3.99 -3.99 17.32
N THR A 306 -5.32 -4.13 17.39
CA THR A 306 -6.12 -3.66 18.53
C THR A 306 -6.33 -4.71 19.63
N ARG A 307 -5.91 -5.96 19.36
CA ARG A 307 -6.13 -7.11 20.26
C ARG A 307 -7.60 -7.35 20.62
N SER A 308 -8.54 -6.91 19.80
CA SER A 308 -9.99 -7.02 20.00
C SER A 308 -10.55 -8.41 19.63
N VAL A 309 -9.82 -9.48 19.96
CA VAL A 309 -10.17 -10.87 19.58
C VAL A 309 -11.52 -11.28 20.13
N ASN A 310 -11.83 -10.96 21.40
CA ASN A 310 -13.09 -11.35 22.04
C ASN A 310 -14.32 -10.76 21.33
N ARG A 311 -14.24 -9.50 20.90
CA ARG A 311 -15.35 -8.85 20.17
C ARG A 311 -15.52 -9.46 18.78
N ALA A 312 -14.40 -9.68 18.05
CA ALA A 312 -14.41 -10.35 16.76
C ALA A 312 -14.95 -11.79 16.86
N GLU A 313 -14.60 -12.53 17.91
CA GLU A 313 -15.09 -13.87 18.16
C GLU A 313 -16.62 -13.92 18.32
N ILE A 314 -17.18 -13.04 19.17
CA ILE A 314 -18.62 -12.94 19.38
C ILE A 314 -19.32 -12.60 18.05
N MET A 315 -18.83 -11.61 17.35
CA MET A 315 -19.40 -11.17 16.06
C MET A 315 -19.35 -12.30 15.02
N LEU A 316 -18.20 -12.96 14.84
CA LEU A 316 -18.05 -14.02 13.84
C LEU A 316 -18.83 -15.30 14.20
N LYS A 317 -18.96 -15.65 15.48
CA LYS A 317 -19.84 -16.76 15.92
C LYS A 317 -21.31 -16.47 15.63
N ASN A 318 -21.75 -15.23 15.83
CA ASN A 318 -23.12 -14.83 15.48
C ASN A 318 -23.31 -14.87 13.96
N LEU A 319 -22.35 -14.35 13.17
CA LEU A 319 -22.41 -14.40 11.72
C LEU A 319 -22.42 -15.84 11.18
N ALA A 320 -21.71 -16.75 11.83
CA ALA A 320 -21.60 -18.15 11.46
C ALA A 320 -22.93 -18.94 11.63
N THR A 321 -23.91 -18.40 12.35
CA THR A 321 -25.24 -19.03 12.45
C THR A 321 -25.95 -19.06 11.09
N GLU A 322 -25.73 -18.04 10.28
CA GLU A 322 -26.29 -17.91 8.91
C GLU A 322 -25.26 -18.31 7.85
N ASN A 323 -23.98 -18.04 8.07
CA ASN A 323 -22.87 -18.23 7.15
C ASN A 323 -21.76 -19.08 7.80
N PRO A 324 -21.86 -20.41 7.78
CA PRO A 324 -20.91 -21.30 8.48
C PRO A 324 -19.45 -21.08 8.11
N GLU A 325 -19.15 -20.61 6.89
CA GLU A 325 -17.82 -20.30 6.40
C GLU A 325 -17.14 -19.16 7.18
N ALA A 326 -17.89 -18.31 7.90
CA ALA A 326 -17.33 -17.23 8.71
C ALA A 326 -16.40 -17.74 9.83
N ILE A 327 -16.57 -19.00 10.26
CA ILE A 327 -15.65 -19.64 11.21
C ILE A 327 -14.21 -19.71 10.69
N ILE A 328 -14.02 -19.81 9.37
CA ILE A 328 -12.67 -19.80 8.77
C ILE A 328 -11.95 -18.49 9.08
N ILE A 329 -12.68 -17.39 9.07
CA ILE A 329 -12.13 -16.06 9.42
C ILE A 329 -11.69 -16.03 10.88
N LEU A 330 -12.50 -16.60 11.77
CA LEU A 330 -12.17 -16.71 13.19
C LEU A 330 -10.91 -17.56 13.40
N ILE A 331 -10.77 -18.68 12.69
CA ILE A 331 -9.56 -19.51 12.73
C ILE A 331 -8.33 -18.72 12.27
N LYS A 332 -8.44 -17.93 11.21
CA LYS A 332 -7.35 -17.04 10.74
C LYS A 332 -6.93 -16.05 11.84
N ILE A 333 -7.91 -15.41 12.49
CA ILE A 333 -7.67 -14.47 13.58
C ILE A 333 -6.95 -15.15 14.73
N PHE A 334 -7.43 -16.32 15.18
CA PHE A 334 -6.81 -17.07 16.27
C PHE A 334 -5.35 -17.46 15.96
N LEU A 335 -5.08 -17.91 14.71
CA LEU A 335 -3.71 -18.25 14.29
C LEU A 335 -2.78 -17.03 14.27
N VAL A 336 -3.27 -15.86 13.86
CA VAL A 336 -2.49 -14.62 13.84
C VAL A 336 -2.27 -14.04 15.22
N CYS A 337 -3.22 -14.27 16.15
CA CYS A 337 -3.14 -13.81 17.54
C CYS A 337 -2.53 -14.84 18.50
N ASP A 338 -1.87 -15.90 17.99
CA ASP A 338 -1.21 -16.97 18.74
C ASP A 338 -2.15 -17.79 19.67
N LEU A 339 -3.45 -17.79 19.37
CA LEU A 339 -4.46 -18.63 20.04
C LEU A 339 -4.59 -20.01 19.35
N GLU A 340 -3.49 -20.74 19.29
CA GLU A 340 -3.34 -21.96 18.49
C GLU A 340 -4.30 -23.08 18.90
N ILE A 341 -4.54 -23.24 20.21
CA ILE A 341 -5.37 -24.32 20.73
C ILE A 341 -6.82 -24.17 20.29
N ASP A 342 -7.35 -22.96 20.34
CA ASP A 342 -8.72 -22.68 19.94
C ASP A 342 -8.90 -22.74 18.44
N ALA A 343 -7.89 -22.29 17.69
CA ALA A 343 -7.84 -22.44 16.22
C ALA A 343 -7.92 -23.92 15.80
N ILE A 344 -7.13 -24.78 16.43
CA ILE A 344 -7.09 -26.22 16.10
C ILE A 344 -8.41 -26.92 16.45
N LYS A 345 -8.99 -26.62 17.63
CA LYS A 345 -10.31 -27.17 18.02
C LYS A 345 -11.37 -26.83 16.99
N LEU A 346 -11.48 -25.53 16.63
CA LEU A 346 -12.45 -25.09 15.63
C LEU A 346 -12.21 -25.72 14.26
N THR A 347 -10.94 -25.84 13.83
CA THR A 347 -10.60 -26.48 12.56
C THR A 347 -11.04 -27.95 12.55
N TYR A 348 -10.78 -28.69 13.63
CA TYR A 348 -11.21 -30.08 13.79
C TYR A 348 -12.75 -30.21 13.74
N ASP A 349 -13.45 -29.37 14.49
CA ASP A 349 -14.90 -29.38 14.55
C ASP A 349 -15.52 -29.11 13.14
N MET A 350 -14.98 -28.13 12.41
CA MET A 350 -15.44 -27.82 11.05
C MET A 350 -15.16 -28.94 10.06
N LEU A 351 -13.99 -29.57 10.11
CA LEU A 351 -13.66 -30.70 9.22
C LEU A 351 -14.51 -31.93 9.51
N SER A 352 -14.77 -32.24 10.79
CA SER A 352 -15.59 -33.38 11.19
C SER A 352 -17.08 -33.21 10.90
N GLN A 353 -17.61 -31.97 10.96
CA GLN A 353 -19.00 -31.66 10.59
C GLN A 353 -19.20 -31.67 9.08
N GLY A 354 -18.20 -31.26 8.31
CA GLY A 354 -18.25 -31.22 6.83
C GLY A 354 -18.49 -32.58 6.17
N GLU A 355 -18.07 -33.67 6.79
CA GLU A 355 -18.35 -35.02 6.29
C GLU A 355 -19.84 -35.39 6.27
N LYS A 356 -20.65 -34.75 7.12
CA LYS A 356 -22.09 -35.01 7.27
C LYS A 356 -22.97 -34.14 6.36
N THR A 357 -22.42 -33.04 5.81
CA THR A 357 -23.17 -32.04 5.05
C THR A 357 -22.78 -31.93 3.56
N ILE A 358 -21.94 -32.84 3.04
CA ILE A 358 -21.32 -32.78 1.71
C ILE A 358 -22.33 -33.10 0.60
N ASN A 359 -23.27 -32.21 0.31
CA ASN A 359 -24.11 -32.34 -0.87
C ASN A 359 -24.22 -31.06 -1.73
N THR A 360 -23.36 -30.05 -1.55
CA THR A 360 -23.38 -28.85 -2.39
C THR A 360 -21.96 -28.47 -2.84
N ASN A 361 -21.80 -28.23 -4.14
CA ASN A 361 -20.53 -27.97 -4.83
C ASN A 361 -19.70 -26.77 -4.31
N ASN A 362 -20.27 -25.93 -3.46
CA ASN A 362 -19.59 -24.76 -2.91
C ASN A 362 -18.72 -25.06 -1.66
N HIS A 363 -18.86 -26.24 -1.03
CA HIS A 363 -18.15 -26.55 0.22
C HIS A 363 -16.69 -27.00 0.02
N MET A 364 -16.32 -27.46 -1.19
CA MET A 364 -14.96 -28.00 -1.43
C MET A 364 -13.88 -26.92 -1.37
N GLY A 365 -14.16 -25.69 -1.81
CA GLY A 365 -13.22 -24.57 -1.71
C GLY A 365 -12.92 -24.18 -0.25
N TYR A 366 -13.93 -24.13 0.60
CA TYR A 366 -13.76 -23.84 2.02
C TYR A 366 -13.03 -24.96 2.75
N ARG A 367 -13.31 -26.23 2.39
CA ARG A 367 -12.56 -27.38 2.94
C ARG A 367 -11.07 -27.28 2.57
N SER A 368 -10.75 -26.96 1.33
CA SER A 368 -9.36 -26.76 0.91
C SER A 368 -8.69 -25.64 1.70
N GLU A 369 -9.38 -24.54 1.96
CA GLU A 369 -8.85 -23.42 2.74
C GLU A 369 -8.53 -23.82 4.20
N LEU A 370 -9.44 -24.55 4.85
CA LEU A 370 -9.21 -25.09 6.20
C LEU A 370 -8.01 -26.04 6.24
N LEU A 371 -7.92 -26.95 5.27
CA LEU A 371 -6.80 -27.88 5.14
C LEU A 371 -5.48 -27.14 4.90
N CYS A 372 -5.49 -26.08 4.10
CA CYS A 372 -4.33 -25.21 3.89
C CYS A 372 -3.87 -24.52 5.18
N LEU A 373 -4.78 -23.99 6.00
CA LEU A 373 -4.46 -23.38 7.29
C LEU A 373 -3.86 -24.40 8.24
N GLN A 374 -4.45 -25.61 8.31
CA GLN A 374 -3.96 -26.70 9.14
C GLN A 374 -2.58 -27.19 8.69
N ALA A 375 -2.37 -27.40 7.38
CA ALA A 375 -1.09 -27.81 6.84
C ALA A 375 0.01 -26.76 7.11
N GLN A 376 -0.30 -25.48 6.91
CA GLN A 376 0.65 -24.40 7.18
C GLN A 376 1.03 -24.33 8.66
N PHE A 377 0.07 -24.51 9.58
CA PHE A 377 0.34 -24.57 11.00
C PHE A 377 1.26 -25.75 11.37
N LEU A 378 1.00 -26.93 10.81
CA LEU A 378 1.83 -28.12 11.04
C LEU A 378 3.26 -27.92 10.54
N ILE A 379 3.45 -27.29 9.38
CA ILE A 379 4.76 -27.02 8.81
C ILE A 379 5.53 -25.99 9.65
N ASP A 380 4.91 -24.84 9.91
CA ASP A 380 5.61 -23.65 10.42
C ASP A 380 5.77 -23.68 11.94
N LYS A 381 4.79 -24.26 12.68
CA LYS A 381 4.78 -24.28 14.15
C LYS A 381 5.12 -25.63 14.75
N ARG A 382 4.54 -26.72 14.23
CA ARG A 382 4.71 -28.07 14.80
C ARG A 382 5.84 -28.87 14.18
N GLN A 383 6.28 -28.50 12.95
CA GLN A 383 7.31 -29.22 12.19
C GLN A 383 6.98 -30.71 11.94
N ASP A 384 5.68 -31.05 11.92
CA ASP A 384 5.20 -32.38 11.54
C ASP A 384 4.94 -32.41 10.03
N TYR A 385 6.00 -32.66 9.28
CA TYR A 385 5.97 -32.61 7.83
C TYR A 385 5.22 -33.80 7.22
N ALA A 386 5.24 -34.98 7.87
CA ALA A 386 4.57 -36.17 7.35
C ALA A 386 3.05 -36.03 7.39
N LEU A 387 2.51 -35.54 8.51
CA LEU A 387 1.08 -35.24 8.61
C LEU A 387 0.72 -34.05 7.71
N GLY A 388 1.59 -33.02 7.67
CA GLY A 388 1.42 -31.86 6.80
C GLY A 388 1.33 -32.22 5.32
N GLN A 389 2.08 -33.24 4.85
CA GLN A 389 2.03 -33.75 3.48
C GLN A 389 0.65 -34.33 3.15
N ASN A 390 0.12 -35.19 3.98
CA ASN A 390 -1.18 -35.83 3.77
C ASN A 390 -2.30 -34.80 3.69
N ILE A 391 -2.29 -33.81 4.61
CA ILE A 391 -3.28 -32.73 4.64
C ILE A 391 -3.17 -31.81 3.44
N ALA A 392 -1.95 -31.44 3.05
CA ALA A 392 -1.73 -30.59 1.86
C ALA A 392 -2.14 -31.31 0.58
N GLN A 393 -1.92 -32.65 0.48
CA GLN A 393 -2.37 -33.45 -0.67
C GLN A 393 -3.90 -33.47 -0.75
N GLU A 394 -4.58 -33.60 0.39
CA GLU A 394 -6.05 -33.53 0.44
C GLU A 394 -6.55 -32.13 0.06
N ALA A 395 -5.87 -31.06 0.48
CA ALA A 395 -6.20 -29.70 0.09
C ALA A 395 -6.12 -29.50 -1.43
N VAL A 396 -5.09 -30.05 -2.10
CA VAL A 396 -4.95 -30.03 -3.56
C VAL A 396 -6.09 -30.79 -4.23
N ASN A 397 -6.48 -31.95 -3.69
CA ASN A 397 -7.58 -32.74 -4.25
C ASN A 397 -8.92 -32.00 -4.15
N CYS A 398 -9.12 -31.19 -3.08
CA CYS A 398 -10.32 -30.37 -2.92
C CYS A 398 -10.36 -29.16 -3.86
N SER A 399 -9.22 -28.54 -4.16
CA SER A 399 -9.14 -27.32 -4.97
C SER A 399 -7.91 -27.34 -5.90
N PRO A 400 -7.91 -28.15 -6.96
CA PRO A 400 -6.76 -28.31 -7.84
C PRO A 400 -6.47 -27.07 -8.71
N SER A 401 -7.44 -26.16 -8.86
CA SER A 401 -7.30 -24.92 -9.64
C SER A 401 -6.69 -23.76 -8.86
N GLU A 402 -6.50 -23.90 -7.54
CA GLU A 402 -5.93 -22.86 -6.69
C GLU A 402 -4.43 -23.04 -6.50
N PHE A 403 -3.67 -21.95 -6.54
CA PHE A 403 -2.21 -21.97 -6.37
C PHE A 403 -1.78 -22.37 -4.94
N ARG A 404 -2.48 -21.87 -3.91
CA ARG A 404 -2.07 -22.00 -2.50
C ARG A 404 -1.91 -23.46 -2.04
N PRO A 405 -2.84 -24.40 -2.32
CA PRO A 405 -2.67 -25.80 -1.93
C PRO A 405 -1.42 -26.44 -2.52
N TRP A 406 -1.17 -26.22 -3.83
CA TRP A 406 0.02 -26.71 -4.51
C TRP A 406 1.31 -26.15 -3.95
N TYR A 407 1.33 -24.84 -3.67
CA TYR A 407 2.47 -24.18 -3.05
C TYR A 407 2.80 -24.76 -1.68
N ILE A 408 1.80 -24.98 -0.81
CA ILE A 408 1.98 -25.57 0.52
C ILE A 408 2.50 -27.01 0.38
N LEU A 409 1.93 -27.79 -0.53
CA LEU A 409 2.37 -29.17 -0.76
C LEU A 409 3.84 -29.22 -1.24
N SER A 410 4.22 -28.34 -2.20
CA SER A 410 5.60 -28.25 -2.64
C SER A 410 6.53 -27.83 -1.50
N LYS A 411 6.13 -26.88 -0.65
CA LYS A 411 6.88 -26.45 0.55
C LYS A 411 7.10 -27.60 1.53
N VAL A 412 6.11 -28.48 1.72
CA VAL A 412 6.26 -29.68 2.57
C VAL A 412 7.32 -30.61 2.01
N TYR A 413 7.29 -30.90 0.71
CA TYR A 413 8.31 -31.76 0.08
C TYR A 413 9.72 -31.17 0.20
N VAL A 414 9.87 -29.86 0.10
CA VAL A 414 11.14 -29.17 0.36
C VAL A 414 11.61 -29.43 1.81
N LYS A 415 10.71 -29.36 2.80
CA LYS A 415 11.05 -29.62 4.21
C LYS A 415 11.34 -31.10 4.49
N LEU A 416 10.76 -32.01 3.74
CA LEU A 416 11.07 -33.45 3.76
C LEU A 416 12.36 -33.78 2.99
N ASN A 417 13.00 -32.81 2.35
CA ASN A 417 14.16 -32.96 1.48
C ASN A 417 13.91 -33.86 0.24
N ASP A 418 12.65 -33.98 -0.18
CA ASP A 418 12.25 -34.65 -1.41
C ASP A 418 12.14 -33.62 -2.55
N ILE A 419 13.28 -33.25 -3.08
CA ILE A 419 13.39 -32.16 -4.05
C ILE A 419 12.76 -32.52 -5.40
N GLU A 420 12.81 -33.79 -5.79
CA GLU A 420 12.24 -34.23 -7.06
C GLU A 420 10.73 -34.04 -7.09
N ASN A 421 10.04 -34.50 -6.06
CA ASN A 421 8.59 -34.30 -5.94
C ASN A 421 8.25 -32.81 -5.71
N ALA A 422 9.06 -32.05 -4.96
CA ALA A 422 8.86 -30.62 -4.79
C ALA A 422 8.85 -29.86 -6.13
N LEU A 423 9.81 -30.16 -7.02
CA LEU A 423 9.90 -29.55 -8.35
C LEU A 423 8.76 -30.01 -9.28
N LEU A 424 8.37 -31.29 -9.24
CA LEU A 424 7.25 -31.80 -10.04
C LEU A 424 5.93 -31.14 -9.66
N ILE A 425 5.69 -30.97 -8.37
CA ILE A 425 4.48 -30.31 -7.85
C ILE A 425 4.52 -28.82 -8.17
N LEU A 426 5.66 -28.18 -8.00
CA LEU A 426 5.82 -26.76 -8.36
C LEU A 426 5.52 -26.55 -9.85
N ASN A 427 6.04 -27.41 -10.74
CA ASN A 427 5.75 -27.35 -12.17
C ASN A 427 4.25 -27.49 -12.51
N SER A 428 3.50 -28.15 -11.64
CA SER A 428 2.05 -28.39 -11.82
C SER A 428 1.20 -27.28 -11.21
N CYS A 429 1.79 -26.26 -10.56
CA CYS A 429 1.04 -25.17 -9.92
C CYS A 429 0.26 -24.35 -10.95
N PRO A 430 -1.03 -24.09 -10.71
CA PRO A 430 -1.82 -23.16 -11.52
C PRO A 430 -1.38 -21.72 -11.23
N MET A 431 -0.69 -21.10 -12.20
CA MET A 431 -0.18 -19.74 -12.06
C MET A 431 -1.27 -18.72 -12.38
N SER A 432 -1.48 -17.76 -11.48
CA SER A 432 -2.42 -16.67 -11.72
C SER A 432 -1.83 -15.66 -12.70
N PRO A 433 -2.61 -15.20 -13.70
CA PRO A 433 -2.15 -14.14 -14.59
C PRO A 433 -1.82 -12.88 -13.77
N LEU A 434 -0.74 -12.20 -14.14
CA LEU A 434 -0.32 -10.96 -13.50
C LEU A 434 -1.41 -9.90 -13.75
N LYS A 435 -2.17 -9.54 -12.72
CA LYS A 435 -3.08 -8.39 -12.78
C LYS A 435 -2.23 -7.14 -12.66
N GLU A 436 -2.44 -6.17 -13.54
CA GLU A 436 -1.85 -4.86 -13.37
C GLU A 436 -2.31 -4.26 -12.04
N LYS A 437 -1.35 -4.01 -11.16
CA LYS A 437 -1.63 -3.41 -9.87
C LYS A 437 -1.86 -1.92 -10.05
N TYR A 438 -2.95 -1.43 -9.49
CA TYR A 438 -3.14 0.00 -9.36
C TYR A 438 -2.11 0.53 -8.33
N VAL A 439 -1.20 1.34 -8.80
CA VAL A 439 -0.33 2.13 -7.93
C VAL A 439 -1.02 3.48 -7.75
N LEU A 440 -1.05 4.01 -6.54
CA LEU A 440 -1.51 5.36 -6.25
C LEU A 440 -0.63 6.35 -7.02
N LYS A 441 -0.94 6.52 -8.30
CA LYS A 441 -0.28 7.50 -9.16
C LYS A 441 -1.06 8.79 -9.09
N ARG A 442 -0.36 9.87 -9.27
CA ARG A 442 -0.95 11.17 -9.50
C ARG A 442 -1.90 11.09 -10.70
N VAL A 443 -3.14 11.53 -10.49
CA VAL A 443 -4.15 11.58 -11.54
C VAL A 443 -3.95 12.83 -12.41
N ALA A 444 -3.50 13.95 -11.81
CA ALA A 444 -3.21 15.16 -12.55
C ALA A 444 -1.76 15.19 -13.06
N PRO A 445 -1.51 15.59 -14.33
CA PRO A 445 -0.17 15.73 -14.84
C PRO A 445 0.56 16.86 -14.10
N LEU A 446 1.71 16.57 -13.54
CA LEU A 446 2.64 17.59 -13.11
C LEU A 446 3.60 17.91 -14.24
N HIS A 447 3.84 19.20 -14.41
CA HIS A 447 4.91 19.67 -15.28
C HIS A 447 6.32 19.44 -14.70
N SER A 448 6.43 18.83 -13.51
CA SER A 448 7.73 18.47 -12.97
C SER A 448 8.19 17.14 -13.52
N ASN A 449 9.30 17.17 -14.21
CA ASN A 449 10.11 16.01 -14.56
C ASN A 449 10.29 15.09 -13.34
N ASN A 450 10.62 13.81 -13.59
CA ASN A 450 10.96 12.73 -12.66
C ASN A 450 11.98 13.10 -11.54
N SER A 451 11.98 14.33 -11.06
CA SER A 451 12.80 14.77 -9.95
C SER A 451 12.15 14.37 -8.64
N LEU A 452 12.94 13.84 -7.74
CA LEU A 452 12.55 13.59 -6.36
C LEU A 452 11.96 14.88 -5.79
N HIS A 453 10.65 14.92 -5.60
CA HIS A 453 9.99 16.06 -5.00
C HIS A 453 10.19 15.96 -3.48
N LEU A 454 11.04 16.79 -2.94
CA LEU A 454 11.12 16.93 -1.48
C LEU A 454 10.03 17.90 -1.03
N PRO A 455 9.24 17.54 -0.02
CA PRO A 455 8.26 18.46 0.54
C PRO A 455 8.92 19.71 1.10
N LEU A 456 8.15 20.77 1.29
CA LEU A 456 8.57 22.03 1.90
C LEU A 456 9.21 21.80 3.27
N PRO A 457 10.01 22.77 3.80
CA PRO A 457 10.64 22.67 5.10
C PRO A 457 9.65 22.24 6.18
N ILE A 458 10.05 21.28 6.97
CA ILE A 458 9.22 20.65 8.00
C ILE A 458 9.66 21.16 9.37
N ASP A 459 8.71 21.20 10.31
CA ASP A 459 8.96 21.59 11.69
C ASP A 459 9.84 20.58 12.44
N VAL A 460 9.84 19.34 11.98
CA VAL A 460 10.63 18.26 12.56
C VAL A 460 11.88 18.03 11.72
N VAL A 461 13.02 18.34 12.27
CA VAL A 461 14.33 18.16 11.65
C VAL A 461 15.09 17.06 12.37
N LEU A 462 15.40 16.00 11.64
CA LEU A 462 16.35 14.98 12.04
C LEU A 462 17.45 14.95 10.97
N ASP A 463 18.65 15.44 11.30
CA ASP A 463 19.73 15.68 10.33
C ASP A 463 20.05 14.45 9.48
N GLU A 464 20.07 13.28 10.10
CA GLU A 464 20.34 12.01 9.39
C GLU A 464 19.35 11.71 8.28
N VAL A 465 18.09 12.14 8.42
CA VAL A 465 16.98 11.87 7.48
C VAL A 465 16.76 13.04 6.53
N THR A 466 17.00 14.28 7.00
CA THR A 466 16.63 15.51 6.27
C THR A 466 17.73 16.06 5.36
N SER A 467 18.99 15.69 5.57
CA SER A 467 20.16 16.18 4.82
C SER A 467 20.25 15.64 3.37
N LEU A 468 19.21 15.01 2.86
CA LEU A 468 19.20 14.37 1.55
C LEU A 468 19.10 15.40 0.42
N ASN A 469 20.11 15.42 -0.47
CA ASN A 469 20.07 16.23 -1.67
C ASN A 469 19.50 15.40 -2.86
N PRO A 470 18.36 15.81 -3.46
CA PRO A 470 17.75 15.07 -4.55
C PRO A 470 18.63 14.90 -5.78
N GLN A 471 19.48 15.89 -6.06
CA GLN A 471 20.38 15.87 -7.23
C GLN A 471 21.47 14.80 -7.06
N ASP A 472 21.97 14.62 -5.84
CA ASP A 472 23.00 13.63 -5.57
C ASP A 472 22.42 12.21 -5.63
N VAL A 473 21.20 12.02 -5.12
CA VAL A 473 20.48 10.73 -5.27
C VAL A 473 20.23 10.40 -6.75
N GLN A 474 19.87 11.37 -7.58
CA GLN A 474 19.70 11.13 -9.01
C GLN A 474 21.01 10.79 -9.73
N LYS A 475 22.11 11.46 -9.38
CA LYS A 475 23.45 11.14 -9.93
C LYS A 475 23.85 9.71 -9.54
N GLU A 476 23.62 9.37 -8.28
CA GLU A 476 23.87 8.03 -7.75
C GLU A 476 23.09 6.94 -8.53
N HIS A 477 21.78 7.15 -8.75
CA HIS A 477 20.96 6.23 -9.54
C HIS A 477 21.45 6.06 -10.98
N ARG A 478 22.00 7.12 -11.59
CA ARG A 478 22.53 7.06 -12.95
C ARG A 478 23.91 6.41 -13.06
N SER A 479 24.70 6.48 -11.98
CA SER A 479 26.07 5.94 -11.93
C SER A 479 26.17 4.52 -11.37
N ALA A 480 25.06 3.99 -10.83
CA ALA A 480 24.99 2.66 -10.25
C ALA A 480 25.26 1.55 -11.28
N ASP A 481 25.82 0.44 -10.80
CA ASP A 481 26.15 -0.72 -11.63
C ASP A 481 24.92 -1.24 -12.40
N PRO A 482 24.95 -1.24 -13.74
CA PRO A 482 23.85 -1.73 -14.56
C PRO A 482 23.48 -3.19 -14.30
N MET A 483 24.41 -4.03 -13.84
CA MET A 483 24.15 -5.44 -13.51
C MET A 483 23.19 -5.56 -12.32
N LEU A 484 23.31 -4.68 -11.33
CA LEU A 484 22.40 -4.64 -10.17
C LEU A 484 21.05 -4.01 -10.53
N VAL A 485 21.07 -2.93 -11.32
CA VAL A 485 19.86 -2.17 -11.69
C VAL A 485 18.91 -3.00 -12.55
N ASN A 486 19.45 -3.83 -13.46
CA ASN A 486 18.66 -4.55 -14.46
C ASN A 486 18.26 -5.98 -14.03
N LEU A 487 18.38 -6.34 -12.76
CA LEU A 487 17.95 -7.66 -12.27
C LEU A 487 16.44 -7.85 -12.44
N ALA A 488 16.06 -8.70 -13.40
CA ALA A 488 14.65 -8.92 -13.75
C ALA A 488 13.85 -9.59 -12.62
N ALA A 489 14.49 -10.39 -11.77
CA ALA A 489 13.88 -11.01 -10.60
C ALA A 489 13.32 -9.98 -9.58
N SER A 490 13.81 -8.73 -9.61
CA SER A 490 13.28 -7.64 -8.76
C SER A 490 11.83 -7.28 -9.09
N ASN A 491 11.37 -7.59 -10.30
CA ASN A 491 10.01 -7.26 -10.79
C ASN A 491 9.00 -8.39 -10.59
N LEU A 492 9.43 -9.52 -10.01
CA LEU A 492 8.53 -10.65 -9.75
C LEU A 492 7.48 -10.27 -8.72
N LYS A 493 6.22 -10.61 -9.02
CA LYS A 493 5.06 -10.35 -8.17
C LYS A 493 4.15 -11.59 -8.13
N SER A 494 3.21 -11.61 -7.15
CA SER A 494 2.16 -12.62 -7.05
C SER A 494 2.69 -14.05 -6.91
N THR A 495 2.05 -15.02 -7.58
CA THR A 495 2.40 -16.44 -7.56
C THR A 495 3.81 -16.72 -8.05
N PHE A 496 4.31 -15.94 -9.02
CA PHE A 496 5.68 -16.07 -9.53
C PHE A 496 6.73 -15.72 -8.46
N GLN A 497 6.48 -14.71 -7.64
CA GLN A 497 7.36 -14.34 -6.53
C GLN A 497 7.38 -15.45 -5.46
N LEU A 498 6.24 -16.05 -5.15
CA LEU A 498 6.15 -17.18 -4.20
C LEU A 498 6.87 -18.41 -4.73
N ALA A 499 6.67 -18.75 -6.01
CA ALA A 499 7.38 -19.86 -6.66
C ALA A 499 8.89 -19.64 -6.70
N TYR A 500 9.34 -18.41 -7.01
CA TYR A 500 10.75 -18.04 -6.97
C TYR A 500 11.35 -18.20 -5.57
N ARG A 501 10.64 -17.75 -4.53
CA ARG A 501 11.07 -17.92 -3.12
C ARG A 501 11.26 -19.39 -2.78
N LEU A 502 10.37 -20.27 -3.25
CA LEU A 502 10.50 -21.71 -3.03
C LEU A 502 11.71 -22.31 -3.76
N LEU A 503 11.99 -21.86 -4.99
CA LEU A 503 13.22 -22.25 -5.70
C LEU A 503 14.48 -21.79 -4.95
N THR A 504 14.48 -20.60 -4.36
CA THR A 504 15.63 -20.14 -3.56
C THR A 504 15.81 -20.97 -2.29
N GLU A 505 14.73 -21.40 -1.62
CA GLU A 505 14.82 -22.34 -0.48
C GLU A 505 15.44 -23.69 -0.91
N ILE A 506 15.05 -24.20 -2.09
CA ILE A 506 15.64 -25.42 -2.63
C ILE A 506 17.14 -25.24 -2.89
N VAL A 507 17.56 -24.13 -3.52
CA VAL A 507 18.98 -23.84 -3.76
C VAL A 507 19.79 -23.74 -2.48
N GLN A 508 19.23 -23.16 -1.43
CA GLN A 508 19.91 -23.07 -0.13
C GLN A 508 20.18 -24.45 0.50
N ILE A 509 19.28 -25.41 0.27
CA ILE A 509 19.43 -26.78 0.78
C ILE A 509 20.37 -27.60 -0.09
N THR A 510 20.21 -27.54 -1.40
CA THR A 510 20.90 -28.44 -2.35
C THR A 510 22.14 -27.86 -2.99
N GLY A 511 22.24 -26.55 -3.08
CA GLY A 511 23.20 -25.84 -3.93
C GLY A 511 22.78 -25.81 -5.39
N TRP A 512 23.35 -24.86 -6.15
CA TRP A 512 22.97 -24.61 -7.55
C TRP A 512 23.27 -25.79 -8.48
N GLU A 513 24.45 -26.43 -8.34
CA GLU A 513 24.84 -27.55 -9.20
C GLU A 513 23.90 -28.76 -9.07
N ASN A 514 23.52 -29.10 -7.84
CA ASN A 514 22.58 -30.19 -7.61
C ASN A 514 21.18 -29.86 -8.09
N LEU A 515 20.73 -28.61 -7.95
CA LEU A 515 19.44 -28.19 -8.52
C LEU A 515 19.43 -28.40 -10.04
N LEU A 516 20.52 -28.07 -10.76
CA LEU A 516 20.60 -28.30 -12.19
C LEU A 516 20.58 -29.82 -12.54
N LYS A 517 21.19 -30.67 -11.71
CA LYS A 517 21.11 -32.12 -11.87
C LYS A 517 19.66 -32.62 -11.69
N TYR A 518 18.97 -32.16 -10.63
CA TYR A 518 17.54 -32.49 -10.42
C TYR A 518 16.68 -32.00 -11.60
N ARG A 519 16.88 -30.75 -12.05
CA ARG A 519 16.19 -30.21 -13.23
C ARG A 519 16.40 -31.10 -14.46
N SER A 520 17.63 -31.48 -14.77
CA SER A 520 17.96 -32.33 -15.95
C SER A 520 17.44 -33.76 -15.84
N ASN A 521 17.29 -34.29 -14.63
CA ASN A 521 16.78 -35.64 -14.40
C ASN A 521 15.24 -35.68 -14.55
N ILE A 522 14.54 -34.64 -14.11
CA ILE A 522 13.08 -34.63 -13.99
C ILE A 522 12.42 -34.06 -15.24
N PHE A 523 13.02 -33.02 -15.85
CA PHE A 523 12.40 -32.25 -16.90
C PHE A 523 13.07 -32.44 -18.27
N VAL A 524 12.24 -32.29 -19.31
CA VAL A 524 12.66 -32.06 -20.71
C VAL A 524 12.36 -30.61 -21.01
N MET A 525 13.28 -29.89 -21.63
CA MET A 525 13.07 -28.53 -22.07
C MET A 525 12.30 -28.49 -23.38
N GLU A 526 11.57 -27.40 -23.64
CA GLU A 526 10.77 -27.24 -24.85
C GLU A 526 11.60 -27.39 -26.13
N ASP A 527 12.83 -26.83 -26.13
CA ASP A 527 13.77 -26.94 -27.27
C ASP A 527 14.24 -28.39 -27.51
N GLU A 528 14.48 -29.15 -26.45
CA GLU A 528 14.85 -30.57 -26.55
C GLU A 528 13.67 -31.41 -27.06
N TYR A 529 12.45 -31.10 -26.62
CA TYR A 529 11.24 -31.76 -27.06
C TYR A 529 10.92 -31.48 -28.53
N GLN A 530 11.09 -30.25 -29.00
CA GLN A 530 10.92 -29.88 -30.41
C GLN A 530 11.97 -30.52 -31.31
N ASN A 531 13.22 -30.62 -30.86
CA ASN A 531 14.29 -31.25 -31.58
C ASN A 531 14.10 -32.80 -31.68
N SER A 532 13.61 -33.43 -30.61
CA SER A 532 13.27 -34.87 -30.63
C SER A 532 12.06 -35.18 -31.52
N SER A 533 11.03 -34.31 -31.55
CA SER A 533 9.88 -34.48 -32.45
C SER A 533 10.24 -34.25 -33.91
N SER A 534 11.21 -33.42 -34.23
CA SER A 534 11.74 -33.24 -35.59
C SER A 534 12.70 -34.35 -36.02
N SER A 535 13.32 -35.08 -35.12
CA SER A 535 14.17 -36.25 -35.41
C SER A 535 13.36 -37.54 -35.59
N LEU A 536 12.19 -37.67 -34.97
CA LEU A 536 11.25 -38.77 -35.20
C LEU A 536 10.75 -38.86 -36.66
N SER A 537 10.76 -37.75 -37.39
CA SER A 537 10.47 -37.74 -38.83
C SER A 537 11.63 -38.29 -39.69
N LYS A 538 12.78 -38.60 -39.10
CA LYS A 538 14.01 -39.02 -39.79
C LYS A 538 14.53 -40.43 -39.40
N GLY A 539 13.76 -41.28 -38.71
CA GLY A 539 14.05 -42.71 -38.56
C GLY A 539 15.33 -43.05 -37.74
N VAL A 540 15.53 -42.49 -36.56
CA VAL A 540 16.63 -42.79 -35.65
C VAL A 540 16.15 -43.66 -34.47
N ASN A 541 16.96 -44.65 -34.13
CA ASN A 541 16.83 -45.81 -33.24
C ASN A 541 16.00 -45.59 -31.94
N GLU A 542 15.06 -46.50 -31.71
CA GLU A 542 14.14 -46.64 -30.55
C GLU A 542 14.86 -46.78 -29.17
N GLN A 543 16.19 -47.00 -29.13
CA GLN A 543 16.89 -47.23 -27.86
C GLN A 543 17.30 -45.96 -27.07
N GLU A 544 17.33 -44.78 -27.70
CA GLU A 544 17.62 -43.52 -27.02
C GLU A 544 16.37 -42.77 -26.52
N GLU A 545 15.14 -43.22 -26.91
CA GLU A 545 13.89 -42.58 -26.57
C GLU A 545 13.31 -42.95 -25.17
N GLN A 546 13.74 -44.07 -24.59
CA GLN A 546 13.20 -44.53 -23.29
C GLN A 546 13.44 -43.57 -22.14
N PRO A 547 14.61 -42.89 -21.95
CA PRO A 547 14.79 -41.96 -20.86
C PRO A 547 14.02 -40.64 -21.02
N LEU A 548 13.71 -40.23 -22.26
CA LEU A 548 12.96 -38.99 -22.51
C LEU A 548 11.44 -39.13 -22.20
N ARG A 549 10.87 -40.33 -22.40
CA ARG A 549 9.45 -40.61 -22.11
C ARG A 549 9.12 -40.64 -20.61
N ALA A 550 10.12 -40.83 -19.74
CA ALA A 550 9.95 -40.82 -18.30
C ALA A 550 10.00 -39.41 -17.71
N LYS A 551 10.53 -38.43 -18.43
CA LYS A 551 10.64 -37.04 -17.96
C LYS A 551 9.39 -36.24 -18.30
N ARG A 552 9.10 -35.22 -17.45
CA ARG A 552 7.98 -34.28 -17.70
C ARG A 552 8.48 -33.04 -18.43
N LEU A 553 7.60 -32.46 -19.25
CA LEU A 553 7.87 -31.15 -19.86
C LEU A 553 7.94 -30.07 -18.78
N CYS A 554 9.01 -29.27 -18.80
CA CYS A 554 9.11 -28.10 -17.95
C CYS A 554 8.20 -26.98 -18.45
N GLU A 555 7.37 -26.47 -17.59
CA GLU A 555 6.55 -25.30 -17.91
C GLU A 555 7.45 -24.09 -18.19
N ARG A 556 7.16 -23.32 -19.23
CA ARG A 556 7.96 -22.17 -19.69
C ARG A 556 8.18 -21.13 -18.58
N TRP A 557 7.17 -20.92 -17.73
CA TRP A 557 7.29 -19.99 -16.61
C TRP A 557 8.30 -20.47 -15.57
N LEU A 558 8.36 -21.77 -15.30
CA LEU A 558 9.32 -22.34 -14.33
C LEU A 558 10.74 -22.28 -14.89
N ASP A 559 10.91 -22.56 -16.17
CA ASP A 559 12.21 -22.42 -16.85
C ASP A 559 12.72 -20.96 -16.79
N ASN A 560 11.86 -19.99 -17.04
CA ASN A 560 12.21 -18.58 -16.87
C ASN A 560 12.64 -18.26 -15.43
N LEU A 561 11.99 -18.84 -14.41
CA LEU A 561 12.42 -18.62 -13.02
C LEU A 561 13.80 -19.21 -12.71
N PHE A 562 14.18 -20.36 -13.31
CA PHE A 562 15.54 -20.87 -13.21
C PHE A 562 16.57 -19.90 -13.81
N MET A 563 16.26 -19.28 -14.94
CA MET A 563 17.13 -18.27 -15.55
C MET A 563 17.28 -17.03 -14.66
N LEU A 564 16.20 -16.52 -14.11
CA LEU A 564 16.23 -15.38 -13.19
C LEU A 564 17.02 -15.69 -11.92
N LEU A 565 16.89 -16.89 -11.41
CA LEU A 565 17.64 -17.36 -10.24
C LEU A 565 19.15 -17.44 -10.54
N TYR A 566 19.52 -17.92 -11.73
CA TYR A 566 20.91 -17.92 -12.19
C TYR A 566 21.50 -16.50 -12.25
N GLU A 567 20.74 -15.53 -12.79
CA GLU A 567 21.17 -14.13 -12.86
C GLU A 567 21.41 -13.53 -11.46
N ASP A 568 20.47 -13.72 -10.54
CA ASP A 568 20.63 -13.26 -9.15
C ASP A 568 21.84 -13.92 -8.46
N LEU A 569 22.03 -15.23 -8.60
CA LEU A 569 23.17 -15.97 -8.03
C LEU A 569 24.50 -15.50 -8.61
N LYS A 570 24.56 -15.26 -9.91
CA LYS A 570 25.76 -14.75 -10.60
C LYS A 570 26.16 -13.38 -10.04
N VAL A 571 25.22 -12.45 -9.97
CA VAL A 571 25.48 -11.10 -9.46
C VAL A 571 25.88 -11.14 -7.98
N TYR A 572 25.19 -11.93 -7.17
CA TYR A 572 25.51 -12.12 -5.76
C TYR A 572 26.93 -12.65 -5.54
N THR A 573 27.33 -13.68 -6.30
CA THR A 573 28.67 -14.30 -6.19
C THR A 573 29.77 -13.33 -6.62
N LEU A 574 29.57 -12.61 -7.72
CA LEU A 574 30.53 -11.60 -8.20
C LEU A 574 30.72 -10.48 -7.16
N TRP A 575 29.64 -9.99 -6.58
CA TRP A 575 29.69 -8.98 -5.54
C TRP A 575 30.42 -9.47 -4.28
N GLN A 576 30.15 -10.68 -3.82
CA GLN A 576 30.85 -11.25 -2.67
C GLN A 576 32.35 -11.41 -2.92
N THR A 577 32.75 -11.90 -4.09
CA THR A 577 34.16 -12.04 -4.43
C THR A 577 34.87 -10.70 -4.49
N GLU A 578 34.21 -9.66 -5.02
CA GLU A 578 34.72 -8.30 -5.03
C GLU A 578 34.92 -7.77 -3.60
N GLN A 579 33.92 -7.97 -2.73
CA GLN A 579 34.03 -7.56 -1.32
C GLN A 579 35.20 -8.24 -0.61
N LEU A 580 35.34 -9.56 -0.73
CA LEU A 580 36.43 -10.31 -0.14
C LEU A 580 37.79 -9.83 -0.64
N TYR A 581 37.89 -9.51 -1.93
CA TYR A 581 39.14 -8.99 -2.54
C TYR A 581 39.51 -7.61 -1.97
N MET A 582 38.51 -6.69 -1.83
CA MET A 582 38.74 -5.36 -1.29
C MET A 582 39.09 -5.42 0.21
N ASP A 583 38.41 -6.28 0.98
CA ASP A 583 38.69 -6.48 2.40
C ASP A 583 40.10 -7.01 2.63
N ALA A 584 40.54 -7.92 1.77
CA ALA A 584 41.92 -8.48 1.80
C ALA A 584 43.00 -7.42 1.50
N GLN A 585 42.66 -6.39 0.74
CA GLN A 585 43.60 -5.29 0.42
C GLN A 585 43.51 -4.11 1.37
N ASN A 586 42.65 -4.15 2.40
CA ASN A 586 42.31 -3.02 3.28
C ASN A 586 41.90 -1.76 2.50
N ASN A 587 41.32 -1.92 1.32
CA ASN A 587 40.78 -0.82 0.54
C ASN A 587 39.33 -0.52 0.97
N ASN A 588 39.01 0.78 1.15
CA ASN A 588 37.65 1.16 1.43
C ASN A 588 36.74 0.91 0.20
N HIS A 589 35.63 0.22 0.41
CA HIS A 589 34.61 0.04 -0.62
C HIS A 589 33.93 1.39 -0.90
N ASN A 590 34.18 1.97 -2.06
CA ASN A 590 33.48 3.16 -2.54
C ASN A 590 32.18 2.78 -3.29
N LYS A 591 31.37 1.90 -2.68
CA LYS A 591 30.06 1.54 -3.24
C LYS A 591 29.03 2.57 -2.85
N LEU A 592 28.10 2.86 -3.78
CA LEU A 592 27.04 3.83 -3.57
C LEU A 592 25.95 3.24 -2.66
N THR A 593 25.23 4.12 -1.92
CA THR A 593 24.09 3.68 -1.09
C THR A 593 23.05 2.92 -1.91
N PHE A 594 22.77 3.37 -3.14
CA PHE A 594 21.82 2.71 -4.03
C PHE A 594 22.31 1.32 -4.47
N GLU A 595 23.62 1.14 -4.67
CA GLU A 595 24.21 -0.19 -4.97
C GLU A 595 24.10 -1.12 -3.77
N TRP A 596 24.37 -0.64 -2.54
CA TRP A 596 24.15 -1.39 -1.31
C TRP A 596 22.69 -1.82 -1.14
N GLU A 597 21.75 -0.92 -1.47
CA GLU A 597 20.32 -1.20 -1.46
C GLU A 597 19.97 -2.35 -2.42
N LEU A 598 20.39 -2.26 -3.68
CA LEU A 598 20.11 -3.27 -4.71
C LEU A 598 20.75 -4.61 -4.39
N PHE A 599 22.01 -4.61 -3.92
CA PHE A 599 22.68 -5.82 -3.49
C PHE A 599 22.00 -6.47 -2.29
N GLY A 600 21.63 -5.67 -1.28
CA GLY A 600 20.87 -6.15 -0.12
C GLY A 600 19.53 -6.78 -0.52
N LEU A 601 18.82 -6.20 -1.48
CA LEU A 601 17.59 -6.77 -2.03
C LEU A 601 17.83 -8.08 -2.79
N CYS A 602 18.94 -8.19 -3.56
CA CYS A 602 19.33 -9.42 -4.23
C CYS A 602 19.67 -10.52 -3.21
N ALA A 603 20.52 -10.22 -2.23
CA ALA A 603 20.87 -11.15 -1.15
C ALA A 603 19.62 -11.63 -0.38
N ARG A 604 18.69 -10.72 -0.09
CA ARG A 604 17.42 -11.05 0.58
C ARG A 604 16.53 -11.98 -0.28
N ARG A 605 16.43 -11.74 -1.60
CA ARG A 605 15.68 -12.63 -2.51
C ARG A 605 16.27 -14.03 -2.52
N LEU A 606 17.58 -14.14 -2.47
CA LEU A 606 18.30 -15.42 -2.40
C LEU A 606 18.30 -16.05 -0.99
N GLY A 607 17.70 -15.38 0.02
CA GLY A 607 17.60 -15.87 1.40
C GLY A 607 18.84 -15.69 2.26
N HIS A 608 19.83 -14.93 1.79
CA HIS A 608 21.03 -14.55 2.57
C HIS A 608 20.72 -13.33 3.45
N PHE A 609 19.89 -13.53 4.48
CA PHE A 609 19.36 -12.46 5.32
C PHE A 609 20.40 -11.68 6.13
N PRO A 610 21.44 -12.32 6.74
CA PRO A 610 22.49 -11.60 7.47
C PRO A 610 23.30 -10.68 6.56
N GLU A 611 23.68 -11.17 5.37
CA GLU A 611 24.43 -10.40 4.38
C GLU A 611 23.60 -9.24 3.83
N ALA A 612 22.31 -9.47 3.60
CA ALA A 612 21.39 -8.43 3.22
C ALA A 612 21.28 -7.33 4.29
N ALA A 613 21.16 -7.71 5.57
CA ALA A 613 21.13 -6.77 6.69
C ALA A 613 22.41 -5.94 6.78
N LYS A 614 23.58 -6.57 6.62
CA LYS A 614 24.87 -5.88 6.59
C LYS A 614 24.95 -4.89 5.43
N ALA A 615 24.48 -5.27 4.24
CA ALA A 615 24.41 -4.37 3.10
C ALA A 615 23.51 -3.16 3.35
N PHE A 616 22.32 -3.35 3.95
CA PHE A 616 21.43 -2.26 4.31
C PHE A 616 22.04 -1.33 5.38
N GLN A 617 22.76 -1.88 6.36
CA GLN A 617 23.50 -1.09 7.35
C GLN A 617 24.61 -0.25 6.69
N ASN A 618 25.38 -0.85 5.77
CA ASN A 618 26.42 -0.13 5.03
C ASN A 618 25.82 1.00 4.18
N GLY A 619 24.67 0.77 3.53
CA GLY A 619 23.94 1.82 2.83
C GLY A 619 23.52 2.96 3.76
N LEU A 620 22.91 2.63 4.91
CA LEU A 620 22.45 3.62 5.89
C LEU A 620 23.60 4.39 6.56
N SER A 621 24.81 3.84 6.63
CA SER A 621 25.98 4.56 7.17
C SER A 621 26.46 5.69 6.26
N GLN A 622 26.14 5.66 4.98
CA GLN A 622 26.52 6.71 4.02
C GLN A 622 25.45 7.80 3.91
N ARG A 623 24.20 7.43 3.77
CA ARG A 623 23.05 8.32 3.79
C ARG A 623 21.77 7.56 4.14
N PHE A 624 20.75 8.27 4.54
CA PHE A 624 19.45 7.66 4.77
C PHE A 624 18.83 7.11 3.46
N SER A 625 18.36 5.87 3.50
CA SER A 625 17.53 5.24 2.49
C SER A 625 16.32 4.60 3.16
N SER A 626 15.13 5.06 2.81
CA SER A 626 13.88 4.53 3.39
C SER A 626 13.69 3.04 3.10
N ARG A 627 14.16 2.58 1.94
CA ARG A 627 14.09 1.16 1.55
C ARG A 627 15.05 0.30 2.38
N CYS A 628 16.30 0.74 2.54
CA CYS A 628 17.25 0.07 3.44
C CYS A 628 16.73 0.01 4.88
N ALA A 629 16.21 1.13 5.40
CA ALA A 629 15.67 1.21 6.76
C ALA A 629 14.50 0.24 6.99
N ARG A 630 13.53 0.18 6.05
CA ARG A 630 12.40 -0.74 6.15
C ARG A 630 12.80 -2.20 6.06
N LYS A 631 13.72 -2.55 5.16
CA LYS A 631 14.18 -3.93 5.02
C LYS A 631 15.06 -4.38 6.19
N LEU A 632 15.82 -3.46 6.77
CA LEU A 632 16.55 -3.72 8.00
C LEU A 632 15.61 -3.88 9.20
N LEU A 633 14.54 -3.06 9.30
CA LEU A 633 13.51 -3.18 10.31
C LEU A 633 12.83 -4.56 10.25
N GLU A 634 12.44 -5.00 9.05
CA GLU A 634 11.87 -6.32 8.82
C GLU A 634 12.82 -7.44 9.27
N TYR A 635 14.12 -7.30 8.96
CA TYR A 635 15.14 -8.25 9.43
C TYR A 635 15.24 -8.29 10.96
N CYS A 636 15.29 -7.12 11.62
CA CYS A 636 15.40 -7.03 13.09
C CYS A 636 14.20 -7.70 13.78
N ILE A 637 12.99 -7.52 13.27
CA ILE A 637 11.78 -8.14 13.80
C ILE A 637 11.85 -9.66 13.65
N ASN A 638 12.20 -10.15 12.46
CA ASN A 638 12.30 -11.58 12.19
C ASN A 638 13.39 -12.24 13.05
N GLU A 639 14.54 -11.57 13.20
CA GLU A 639 15.63 -12.07 14.03
C GLU A 639 15.25 -12.10 15.52
N ARG A 640 14.54 -11.08 15.99
CA ARG A 640 13.99 -11.03 17.34
C ARG A 640 13.03 -12.19 17.61
N GLN A 641 12.15 -12.50 16.67
CA GLN A 641 11.24 -13.65 16.77
C GLN A 641 12.02 -14.97 16.78
N ARG A 642 13.05 -15.12 15.95
CA ARG A 642 13.93 -16.31 15.94
C ARG A 642 14.62 -16.52 17.28
N VAL A 643 15.17 -15.45 17.86
CA VAL A 643 15.81 -15.50 19.17
C VAL A 643 14.80 -15.91 20.25
N LYS A 644 13.58 -15.39 20.25
CA LYS A 644 12.51 -15.78 21.17
C LYS A 644 12.10 -17.26 21.04
N ILE A 645 11.91 -17.73 19.80
CA ILE A 645 11.58 -19.15 19.55
C ILE A 645 12.71 -20.04 20.05
N PHE A 646 13.97 -19.65 19.82
CA PHE A 646 15.13 -20.39 20.28
C PHE A 646 15.18 -20.50 21.82
N ILE A 647 14.89 -19.41 22.55
CA ILE A 647 14.82 -19.40 24.03
C ILE A 647 13.80 -20.42 24.54
N ASN A 648 12.66 -20.51 23.87
CA ASN A 648 11.58 -21.40 24.25
C ASN A 648 11.80 -22.86 23.81
N SER A 649 12.89 -23.14 23.07
CA SER A 649 13.23 -24.47 22.61
C SER A 649 13.98 -25.28 23.69
N PRO A 650 13.84 -26.62 23.73
CA PRO A 650 14.54 -27.48 24.71
C PRO A 650 16.07 -27.42 24.58
N ASN A 651 16.60 -26.91 23.51
CA ASN A 651 18.05 -26.80 23.24
C ASN A 651 18.68 -25.49 23.81
N SER A 652 17.92 -24.70 24.58
CA SER A 652 18.37 -23.40 25.11
C SER A 652 19.32 -23.52 26.33
N HIS A 653 19.59 -24.72 26.85
CA HIS A 653 20.36 -24.91 28.07
C HIS A 653 21.85 -24.52 27.98
N ASP A 654 22.41 -24.40 26.77
CA ASP A 654 23.83 -24.08 26.54
C ASP A 654 24.12 -22.57 26.35
N MET A 655 23.10 -21.71 26.33
CA MET A 655 23.29 -20.27 26.12
C MET A 655 23.33 -19.50 27.44
N VAL A 656 24.25 -18.53 27.51
CA VAL A 656 24.33 -17.59 28.64
C VAL A 656 23.13 -16.64 28.56
N PRO A 657 22.21 -16.64 29.57
CA PRO A 657 20.99 -15.81 29.56
C PRO A 657 21.27 -14.32 29.36
N GLU A 658 22.44 -13.86 29.83
CA GLU A 658 22.87 -12.47 29.67
C GLU A 658 23.14 -12.07 28.20
N MET A 659 23.75 -12.98 27.41
CA MET A 659 24.03 -12.73 25.99
C MET A 659 22.73 -12.63 25.18
N VAL A 660 21.77 -13.48 25.51
CA VAL A 660 20.48 -13.50 24.82
C VAL A 660 19.66 -12.25 25.16
N SER A 661 19.63 -11.86 26.43
CA SER A 661 18.93 -10.64 26.86
C SER A 661 19.58 -9.39 26.30
N SER A 662 20.91 -9.35 26.20
CA SER A 662 21.65 -8.28 25.54
C SER A 662 21.29 -8.18 24.06
N ARG A 663 21.22 -9.32 23.36
CA ARG A 663 20.87 -9.37 21.94
C ARG A 663 19.43 -8.89 21.68
N ILE A 664 18.46 -9.32 22.48
CA ILE A 664 17.07 -8.83 22.37
C ILE A 664 17.04 -7.32 22.57
N ARG A 665 17.73 -6.80 23.59
CA ARG A 665 17.78 -5.36 23.87
C ARG A 665 18.42 -4.56 22.73
N GLU A 666 19.48 -5.07 22.10
CA GLU A 666 20.09 -4.47 20.90
C GLU A 666 19.09 -4.41 19.75
N LEU A 667 18.34 -5.50 19.51
CA LEU A 667 17.33 -5.56 18.46
C LEU A 667 16.16 -4.62 18.76
N ASP A 668 15.67 -4.56 20.01
CA ASP A 668 14.61 -3.64 20.42
C ASP A 668 15.03 -2.17 20.20
N ASN A 669 16.25 -1.83 20.59
CA ASN A 669 16.82 -0.50 20.39
C ASN A 669 16.93 -0.16 18.90
N SER A 670 17.35 -1.11 18.07
CA SER A 670 17.45 -0.94 16.62
C SER A 670 16.07 -0.79 15.97
N ILE A 671 15.06 -1.53 16.43
CA ILE A 671 13.68 -1.42 15.95
C ILE A 671 13.13 -0.04 16.28
N ILE A 672 13.31 0.46 17.52
CA ILE A 672 12.85 1.79 17.94
C ILE A 672 13.52 2.87 17.09
N ASP A 673 14.85 2.83 16.95
CA ASP A 673 15.62 3.80 16.17
C ASP A 673 15.17 3.85 14.70
N LEU A 674 15.01 2.69 14.05
CA LEU A 674 14.53 2.60 12.68
C LEU A 674 13.08 3.10 12.54
N CYS A 675 12.20 2.77 13.50
CA CYS A 675 10.81 3.26 13.48
C CYS A 675 10.76 4.79 13.58
N VAL A 676 11.56 5.40 14.44
CA VAL A 676 11.64 6.86 14.57
C VAL A 676 12.14 7.50 13.27
N LYS A 677 13.23 6.98 12.70
CA LYS A 677 13.80 7.50 11.44
C LYS A 677 12.82 7.36 10.27
N ILE A 678 12.15 6.23 10.15
CA ILE A 678 11.15 6.01 9.10
C ILE A 678 9.91 6.90 9.34
N CYS A 679 9.50 7.13 10.59
CA CYS A 679 8.40 8.05 10.93
C CYS A 679 8.75 9.48 10.49
N CYS A 680 9.94 9.98 10.79
CA CYS A 680 10.41 11.29 10.33
C CYS A 680 10.49 11.38 8.80
N TRP A 681 10.94 10.32 8.15
CA TRP A 681 10.95 10.24 6.68
C TRP A 681 9.55 10.28 6.08
N ASN A 682 8.63 9.49 6.63
CA ASN A 682 7.24 9.44 6.17
C ASN A 682 6.55 10.81 6.32
N HIS A 683 6.79 11.50 7.44
CA HIS A 683 6.24 12.84 7.68
C HIS A 683 6.66 13.84 6.60
N ARG A 684 7.88 13.77 6.09
CA ARG A 684 8.33 14.61 4.95
C ARG A 684 7.51 14.40 3.68
N TRP A 685 6.87 13.24 3.54
CA TRP A 685 6.05 12.85 2.38
C TRP A 685 4.56 12.90 2.71
N TYR A 686 4.18 13.65 3.74
CA TYR A 686 2.79 13.79 4.18
C TYR A 686 2.14 12.46 4.59
N THR A 687 2.95 11.46 4.97
CA THR A 687 2.49 10.15 5.37
C THR A 687 2.56 10.03 6.89
N GLU A 688 1.42 10.22 7.56
CA GLU A 688 1.32 10.15 9.03
C GLU A 688 0.92 8.74 9.51
N PHE A 689 0.49 7.88 8.62
CA PHE A 689 0.08 6.52 8.94
C PHE A 689 0.94 5.47 8.25
N SER A 690 1.40 4.50 9.01
CA SER A 690 2.12 3.33 8.50
C SER A 690 1.81 2.11 9.34
N ILE A 691 1.06 1.19 8.76
CA ILE A 691 0.69 -0.07 9.43
C ILE A 691 1.92 -0.91 9.78
N SER A 692 2.96 -0.89 8.94
CA SER A 692 4.20 -1.61 9.20
C SER A 692 4.97 -1.09 10.41
N LEU A 693 4.91 0.22 10.68
CA LEU A 693 5.51 0.81 11.88
C LEU A 693 4.71 0.46 13.15
N LEU A 694 3.38 0.49 13.06
CA LEU A 694 2.52 0.06 14.17
C LEU A 694 2.74 -1.40 14.51
N ASP A 695 2.76 -2.29 13.51
CA ASP A 695 3.07 -3.70 13.71
C ASP A 695 4.44 -3.90 14.37
N SER A 696 5.46 -3.18 13.89
CA SER A 696 6.83 -3.28 14.40
C SER A 696 6.94 -2.83 15.86
N LEU A 697 6.31 -1.71 16.19
CA LEU A 697 6.31 -1.20 17.57
C LEU A 697 5.44 -2.04 18.49
N SER A 698 4.32 -2.62 18.02
CA SER A 698 3.46 -3.47 18.83
C SER A 698 4.22 -4.63 19.46
N VAL A 699 5.16 -5.24 18.71
CA VAL A 699 6.00 -6.36 19.17
C VAL A 699 6.95 -5.92 20.28
N VAL A 700 7.48 -4.70 20.24
CA VAL A 700 8.37 -4.16 21.27
C VAL A 700 7.58 -3.68 22.48
N ILE A 701 6.45 -3.00 22.26
CA ILE A 701 5.58 -2.48 23.34
C ILE A 701 5.01 -3.63 24.18
N GLN A 702 4.65 -4.75 23.57
CA GLN A 702 4.19 -5.94 24.28
C GLN A 702 5.16 -6.41 25.39
N ASP A 703 6.47 -6.33 25.14
CA ASP A 703 7.47 -6.84 26.07
C ASP A 703 8.04 -5.76 26.99
N MET A 704 8.21 -4.54 26.47
CA MET A 704 8.85 -3.45 27.22
C MET A 704 7.84 -2.55 27.93
N GLY A 705 6.63 -2.45 27.43
CA GLY A 705 5.62 -1.47 27.85
C GLY A 705 5.79 -0.11 27.17
N LEU A 706 4.65 0.57 26.96
CA LEU A 706 4.57 1.84 26.24
C LEU A 706 5.43 2.97 26.88
N THR A 707 5.40 3.04 28.23
CA THR A 707 6.13 4.06 28.97
C THR A 707 7.65 3.95 28.78
N LYS A 708 8.18 2.72 28.77
CA LYS A 708 9.63 2.52 28.54
C LYS A 708 10.04 2.89 27.12
N VAL A 709 9.25 2.53 26.13
CA VAL A 709 9.50 2.91 24.72
C VAL A 709 9.48 4.42 24.58
N SER A 710 8.50 5.12 25.15
CA SER A 710 8.43 6.58 25.13
C SER A 710 9.65 7.22 25.81
N ASN A 711 10.08 6.70 26.98
CA ASN A 711 11.26 7.19 27.67
C ASN A 711 12.57 6.95 26.90
N GLU A 712 12.67 5.81 26.21
CA GLU A 712 13.84 5.50 25.36
C GLU A 712 13.94 6.47 24.19
N ILE A 713 12.80 6.79 23.55
CA ILE A 713 12.75 7.79 22.47
C ILE A 713 13.11 9.19 23.01
N SER A 714 12.54 9.60 24.15
CA SER A 714 12.81 10.92 24.75
C SER A 714 14.27 11.11 25.17
N SER A 715 14.95 10.03 25.53
CA SER A 715 16.37 10.08 25.90
C SER A 715 17.32 10.26 24.72
N ARG A 716 16.91 9.89 23.51
CA ARG A 716 17.77 9.86 22.31
C ARG A 716 17.45 10.97 21.30
N TYR A 717 16.23 11.45 21.26
CA TYR A 717 15.74 12.34 20.22
C TYR A 717 15.21 13.66 20.78
N PRO A 718 15.23 14.74 19.97
CA PRO A 718 14.65 16.01 20.35
C PRO A 718 13.15 15.91 20.64
N GLU A 719 12.62 16.83 21.43
CA GLU A 719 11.21 16.90 21.82
C GLU A 719 10.26 16.98 20.62
N THR A 720 10.66 17.67 19.53
CA THR A 720 9.89 17.76 18.28
C THR A 720 9.69 16.38 17.61
N VAL A 721 10.74 15.55 17.60
CA VAL A 721 10.69 14.19 17.08
C VAL A 721 9.84 13.30 17.98
N LEU A 722 10.00 13.42 19.30
CA LEU A 722 9.17 12.67 20.26
C LEU A 722 7.70 12.99 20.06
N LYS A 723 7.34 14.27 19.93
CA LYS A 723 5.97 14.70 19.69
C LYS A 723 5.39 14.11 18.40
N LEU A 724 6.16 14.14 17.30
CA LEU A 724 5.74 13.55 16.03
C LEU A 724 5.47 12.03 16.16
N VAL A 725 6.40 11.31 16.81
CA VAL A 725 6.26 9.86 17.01
C VAL A 725 5.09 9.57 17.96
N GLN A 726 4.88 10.41 18.96
CA GLN A 726 3.76 10.28 19.87
C GLN A 726 2.43 10.45 19.14
N GLU A 727 2.25 11.51 18.37
CA GLU A 727 1.01 11.77 17.63
C GLU A 727 0.71 10.71 16.56
N ASN A 728 1.73 10.25 15.84
CA ASN A 728 1.54 9.32 14.71
C ASN A 728 1.47 7.84 15.10
N LEU A 729 2.17 7.43 16.17
CA LEU A 729 2.34 6.03 16.53
C LEU A 729 1.91 5.72 17.98
N LEU A 730 2.44 6.44 18.99
CA LEU A 730 2.26 6.04 20.38
C LEU A 730 0.85 6.32 20.93
N ASP A 731 0.20 7.39 20.48
CA ASP A 731 -1.17 7.71 20.92
C ASP A 731 -2.17 6.63 20.48
N PHE A 732 -1.94 5.97 19.34
CA PHE A 732 -2.73 4.81 18.95
C PHE A 732 -2.64 3.70 20.02
N PHE A 733 -1.43 3.35 20.44
CA PHE A 733 -1.25 2.33 21.49
C PHE A 733 -1.78 2.74 22.86
N LYS A 734 -1.69 4.03 23.18
CA LYS A 734 -2.27 4.56 24.43
C LYS A 734 -3.78 4.34 24.48
N ASN A 735 -4.49 4.59 23.38
CA ASN A 735 -5.92 4.37 23.29
C ASN A 735 -6.26 2.88 23.39
N VAL A 736 -5.48 2.00 22.78
CA VAL A 736 -5.66 0.55 22.85
C VAL A 736 -5.28 0.00 24.23
N CYS A 737 -4.23 0.52 24.89
CA CYS A 737 -3.84 0.13 26.25
C CYS A 737 -4.87 0.51 27.31
N THR A 738 -5.54 1.68 27.16
CA THR A 738 -6.64 2.08 28.09
C THR A 738 -7.81 1.10 28.07
N ASN A 739 -7.95 0.34 26.98
CA ASN A 739 -8.93 -0.74 26.88
C ASN A 739 -8.42 -2.09 27.47
N GLY A 740 -7.27 -2.10 28.16
CA GLY A 740 -6.74 -3.27 28.88
C GLY A 740 -6.03 -4.32 28.02
N CYS A 741 -5.67 -3.99 26.78
CA CYS A 741 -5.14 -4.97 25.84
C CYS A 741 -3.60 -5.10 25.82
N TYR A 742 -2.85 -4.10 26.35
CA TYR A 742 -1.38 -4.09 26.33
C TYR A 742 -0.72 -3.96 27.72
N ASP A 743 -1.49 -3.73 28.79
CA ASP A 743 -1.02 -3.72 30.16
C ASP A 743 -1.31 -5.08 30.82
N ALA A 744 -0.54 -6.08 30.45
CA ALA A 744 -0.48 -7.32 31.20
C ALA A 744 0.92 -7.52 31.79
#